data_ff5126bbee842f8a5ed339b169ca4449
#
_entry.id   ff5126bbee842f8a5ed339b169ca4449
#
_cell.length_a   1.000
_cell.length_b   1.000
_cell.length_c   1.000
_cell.angle_alpha   90.00
_cell.angle_beta   90.00
_cell.angle_gamma   90.00
#
_symmetry.space_group_name_H-M   'P 1'
#
loop_
_entity.id
_entity.type
_entity.pdbx_description
1 polymer ?
#
loop_
_entity_poly.entity_id
_entity_poly.type
_entity_poly.pdbx_seq_one_letter_code
_entity_poly.pdbx_strand_id
1 'polypeptide(L)'
;MTPDDLRVAGFLDARRALSFLEELPAGQSWVGDLSASADPDQALLQAVRLREADPGLVDALSRDERARRRVCAILGGSQWLGDYVIADPARAAAINEDPGDPREVLYEAVGARTVGRGALVAAREATADDLRAAYRRVLLHLAADDLTSGIPEDIMPSVGARIADLVDATLDAGLALARRDVDPEGSVPFAIIAMGKTGARELNYISDVDVIYVAEAGEDGDERSALEKATRLASATASACSGPGTQAPLWTVDANLRPEGRNGVLVRTIESYRQYWDKWAQTWEFQALLKARACAGDPELGRAFEEAAQPYVWSASAREGLVEAARAMRRRVEDNISRSHASRELKLGRGGLRDVEFTVQLLQLVHGRTDAFLRVRSTLEAIGALREGGYIARSDADQLSSCYRFLRALEHRTQLPRMRRNHLIPDKDSDLRVLGRAMDPVRYPDADAIRSAIDDVRADVRALHEDVFYRPIIAATASLSADEASLHAEGARDRLAAIGYRDPAGALIHIAALTQGTSRRAAIQRHLLPVFISWLANGADPDMGLLNFRVLSEDIGESHWYLALLRDSGVAARRLMTMLPNSRWIADALAKRPEAVAWLDDDAELAPREPQRLTREVAALIDRHDDATEAAARVRAVRTRELTRAAMSDLLGGVDPRGHAIADATDAALLGALAIAGREEAERWGSERAHVTFVAMGRYGGRECSYASDADVIALHEPVGGASDSEAAASATAIVNRVKKLLGSATSQLGIVVDLDLRPEGKNGPMSRTIASHEEYAQRWASTWERQAAVRARPIGSSDLDERARALFESMAYREVSESEVRDIRLLKARMENERLPRGSEPARHVKLGPGGLSDVEWTIQLIQMRHGREVEGLRTPSTTRAIAVARDAGLLAGPDAEILLNAWDLATRIRAGNTLATGRMSGVKLDVLPRDSAELSALAAILGYGSGGLTALEEDWLRAARQARNVMERAFWEQQ
;
A
#
# COMPACT_ATOMS: atom_id res chain seq x y z
N MET A 1 -37.47 -25.19 -13.90
CA MET A 1 -36.13 -25.69 -13.60
C MET A 1 -36.09 -27.19 -13.82
N THR A 2 -35.12 -27.70 -14.53
CA THR A 2 -34.97 -29.12 -14.85
C THR A 2 -33.90 -29.78 -13.97
N PRO A 3 -33.85 -31.12 -13.87
CA PRO A 3 -32.72 -31.78 -13.19
C PRO A 3 -31.37 -31.43 -13.81
N ASP A 4 -31.29 -31.12 -15.10
CA ASP A 4 -30.05 -30.77 -15.76
C ASP A 4 -29.58 -29.37 -15.36
N ASP A 5 -30.50 -28.41 -15.19
CA ASP A 5 -30.18 -27.08 -14.65
C ASP A 5 -29.53 -27.19 -13.26
N LEU A 6 -30.02 -28.07 -12.40
CA LEU A 6 -29.48 -28.29 -11.06
C LEU A 6 -28.13 -29.01 -11.09
N ARG A 7 -27.88 -29.92 -12.02
CA ARG A 7 -26.54 -30.50 -12.18
C ARG A 7 -25.51 -29.45 -12.60
N VAL A 8 -25.87 -28.57 -13.53
CA VAL A 8 -25.06 -27.44 -13.93
C VAL A 8 -24.81 -26.50 -12.74
N ALA A 9 -25.82 -26.29 -11.88
CA ALA A 9 -25.71 -25.52 -10.65
C ALA A 9 -24.87 -26.22 -9.54
N GLY A 10 -24.41 -27.44 -9.76
CA GLY A 10 -23.50 -28.15 -8.89
C GLY A 10 -24.14 -29.17 -7.93
N PHE A 11 -25.43 -29.45 -8.03
CA PHE A 11 -26.10 -30.49 -7.22
C PHE A 11 -25.75 -31.88 -7.76
N LEU A 12 -25.43 -32.79 -6.85
CA LEU A 12 -25.13 -34.19 -7.19
C LEU A 12 -26.42 -35.01 -7.36
N ASP A 13 -27.40 -34.85 -6.46
CA ASP A 13 -28.72 -35.50 -6.53
C ASP A 13 -29.81 -34.50 -6.97
N ALA A 14 -29.80 -34.17 -8.27
CA ALA A 14 -30.72 -33.19 -8.85
C ALA A 14 -32.19 -33.54 -8.72
N ARG A 15 -32.58 -34.85 -8.62
CA ARG A 15 -33.98 -35.29 -8.44
C ARG A 15 -34.43 -35.01 -7.00
N ARG A 16 -33.63 -35.36 -6.03
CA ARG A 16 -33.88 -35.09 -4.63
C ARG A 16 -33.88 -33.58 -4.37
N ALA A 17 -32.95 -32.84 -4.99
CA ALA A 17 -32.90 -31.39 -4.88
C ALA A 17 -34.19 -30.71 -5.37
N LEU A 18 -34.77 -31.17 -6.49
CA LEU A 18 -36.07 -30.65 -6.94
C LEU A 18 -37.15 -30.81 -5.88
N SER A 19 -37.28 -32.00 -5.28
CA SER A 19 -38.27 -32.27 -4.25
C SER A 19 -38.09 -31.35 -3.04
N PHE A 20 -36.83 -31.14 -2.57
CA PHE A 20 -36.59 -30.31 -1.43
C PHE A 20 -36.75 -28.79 -1.71
N LEU A 21 -36.52 -28.35 -2.95
CA LEU A 21 -36.77 -26.96 -3.35
C LEU A 21 -38.29 -26.63 -3.36
N GLU A 22 -39.17 -27.62 -3.59
CA GLU A 22 -40.64 -27.45 -3.46
C GLU A 22 -41.08 -27.23 -2.03
N GLU A 23 -40.25 -27.65 -1.05
CA GLU A 23 -40.53 -27.43 0.37
C GLU A 23 -40.12 -26.03 0.83
N LEU A 24 -39.22 -25.31 0.11
CA LEU A 24 -38.79 -23.97 0.48
C LEU A 24 -39.71 -22.88 -0.12
N PRO A 25 -40.00 -21.80 0.64
CA PRO A 25 -40.75 -20.66 0.12
C PRO A 25 -39.93 -20.01 -1.01
N ALA A 26 -40.56 -19.84 -2.19
CA ALA A 26 -39.88 -19.34 -3.40
C ALA A 26 -38.60 -20.14 -3.75
N GLY A 27 -38.62 -21.48 -3.64
CA GLY A 27 -37.44 -22.37 -3.72
C GLY A 27 -36.52 -22.12 -4.92
N GLN A 28 -37.03 -21.65 -6.04
CA GLN A 28 -36.17 -21.27 -7.20
C GLN A 28 -35.22 -20.11 -6.89
N SER A 29 -35.58 -19.19 -6.02
CA SER A 29 -34.72 -18.05 -5.65
C SER A 29 -33.50 -18.46 -4.79
N TRP A 30 -33.58 -19.64 -4.18
CA TRP A 30 -32.49 -20.16 -3.35
C TRP A 30 -31.37 -20.81 -4.14
N VAL A 31 -31.62 -21.22 -5.38
CA VAL A 31 -30.69 -22.05 -6.16
C VAL A 31 -29.35 -21.37 -6.38
N GLY A 32 -29.34 -20.06 -6.66
CA GLY A 32 -28.10 -19.31 -6.82
C GLY A 32 -27.24 -19.30 -5.57
N ASP A 33 -27.86 -19.05 -4.40
CA ASP A 33 -27.13 -18.99 -3.12
C ASP A 33 -26.67 -20.39 -2.66
N LEU A 34 -27.51 -21.42 -2.87
CA LEU A 34 -27.14 -22.82 -2.60
C LEU A 34 -25.99 -23.27 -3.50
N SER A 35 -26.07 -22.97 -4.80
CA SER A 35 -25.03 -23.29 -5.77
C SER A 35 -23.69 -22.63 -5.48
N ALA A 36 -23.69 -21.45 -4.86
CA ALA A 36 -22.48 -20.73 -4.46
C ALA A 36 -21.81 -21.37 -3.23
N SER A 37 -22.51 -22.23 -2.47
CA SER A 37 -21.94 -22.90 -1.29
C SER A 37 -21.00 -24.05 -1.66
N ALA A 38 -20.21 -24.50 -0.70
CA ALA A 38 -19.25 -25.60 -0.88
C ALA A 38 -19.96 -26.91 -1.25
N ASP A 39 -21.07 -27.23 -0.57
CA ASP A 39 -21.90 -28.40 -0.81
C ASP A 39 -23.36 -27.98 -0.94
N PRO A 40 -23.87 -27.82 -2.20
CA PRO A 40 -25.26 -27.45 -2.46
C PRO A 40 -26.31 -28.42 -1.94
N ASP A 41 -26.02 -29.73 -2.01
CA ASP A 41 -26.95 -30.76 -1.53
C ASP A 41 -27.08 -30.73 -0.01
N GLN A 42 -25.96 -30.57 0.71
CA GLN A 42 -25.96 -30.37 2.16
C GLN A 42 -26.67 -29.08 2.56
N ALA A 43 -26.37 -27.97 1.87
CA ALA A 43 -26.98 -26.66 2.17
C ALA A 43 -28.51 -26.72 2.05
N LEU A 44 -29.01 -27.37 0.97
CA LEU A 44 -30.44 -27.53 0.72
C LEU A 44 -31.10 -28.42 1.78
N LEU A 45 -30.49 -29.55 2.11
CA LEU A 45 -31.00 -30.47 3.17
C LEU A 45 -31.11 -29.73 4.51
N GLN A 46 -30.07 -28.97 4.88
CA GLN A 46 -30.06 -28.20 6.12
C GLN A 46 -31.06 -27.03 6.09
N ALA A 47 -31.28 -26.39 4.95
CA ALA A 47 -32.28 -25.33 4.79
C ALA A 47 -33.71 -25.87 5.00
N VAL A 48 -34.01 -27.08 4.50
CA VAL A 48 -35.29 -27.77 4.76
C VAL A 48 -35.44 -28.10 6.26
N ARG A 49 -34.41 -28.64 6.90
CA ARG A 49 -34.41 -28.90 8.35
C ARG A 49 -34.57 -27.61 9.18
N LEU A 50 -33.97 -26.51 8.73
CA LEU A 50 -34.13 -25.22 9.37
C LEU A 50 -35.58 -24.72 9.25
N ARG A 51 -36.22 -24.95 8.08
CA ARG A 51 -37.65 -24.66 7.91
C ARG A 51 -38.54 -25.48 8.82
N GLU A 52 -38.24 -26.78 9.02
CA GLU A 52 -38.96 -27.64 9.97
C GLU A 52 -38.85 -27.10 11.43
N ALA A 53 -37.67 -26.55 11.78
CA ALA A 53 -37.40 -25.99 13.10
C ALA A 53 -38.02 -24.60 13.29
N ASP A 54 -37.94 -23.73 12.27
CA ASP A 54 -38.53 -22.37 12.32
C ASP A 54 -38.97 -21.93 10.88
N PRO A 55 -40.26 -22.16 10.53
CA PRO A 55 -40.80 -21.70 9.26
C PRO A 55 -40.73 -20.18 9.08
N GLY A 56 -40.90 -19.41 10.14
CA GLY A 56 -40.92 -17.93 10.10
C GLY A 56 -39.56 -17.36 9.72
N LEU A 57 -38.46 -17.93 10.22
CA LEU A 57 -37.09 -17.56 9.84
C LEU A 57 -36.83 -17.81 8.36
N VAL A 58 -37.22 -18.98 7.84
CA VAL A 58 -37.00 -19.32 6.42
C VAL A 58 -37.85 -18.46 5.50
N ASP A 59 -39.07 -18.09 5.89
CA ASP A 59 -39.91 -17.11 5.22
C ASP A 59 -39.27 -15.71 5.20
N ALA A 60 -38.58 -15.29 6.24
CA ALA A 60 -37.82 -14.05 6.27
C ALA A 60 -36.60 -14.12 5.34
N LEU A 61 -35.83 -15.20 5.39
CA LEU A 61 -34.66 -15.44 4.51
C LEU A 61 -35.04 -15.46 3.04
N SER A 62 -36.23 -15.94 2.67
CA SER A 62 -36.68 -15.94 1.28
C SER A 62 -36.85 -14.54 0.70
N ARG A 63 -37.03 -13.51 1.54
CA ARG A 63 -37.21 -12.10 1.17
C ARG A 63 -35.90 -11.29 1.25
N ASP A 64 -34.90 -11.78 1.99
CA ASP A 64 -33.61 -11.13 2.17
C ASP A 64 -32.51 -11.96 1.52
N GLU A 65 -32.10 -11.55 0.31
CA GLU A 65 -31.07 -12.25 -0.46
C GLU A 65 -29.71 -12.27 0.26
N ARG A 66 -29.33 -11.16 0.89
CA ARG A 66 -28.06 -11.07 1.60
C ARG A 66 -28.02 -12.04 2.79
N ALA A 67 -29.06 -12.01 3.62
CA ALA A 67 -29.17 -12.90 4.77
C ALA A 67 -29.23 -14.36 4.33
N ARG A 68 -30.02 -14.67 3.29
CA ARG A 68 -30.14 -16.01 2.71
C ARG A 68 -28.80 -16.53 2.20
N ARG A 69 -28.05 -15.71 1.44
CA ARG A 69 -26.73 -16.09 0.93
C ARG A 69 -25.77 -16.46 2.06
N ARG A 70 -25.71 -15.66 3.11
CA ARG A 70 -24.84 -15.92 4.29
C ARG A 70 -25.24 -17.20 5.02
N VAL A 71 -26.53 -17.42 5.21
CA VAL A 71 -27.04 -18.65 5.83
C VAL A 71 -26.75 -19.87 4.94
N CYS A 72 -26.99 -19.82 3.63
CA CYS A 72 -26.65 -20.90 2.70
C CYS A 72 -25.16 -21.24 2.69
N ALA A 73 -24.29 -20.24 2.77
CA ALA A 73 -22.84 -20.44 2.87
C ALA A 73 -22.45 -21.22 4.14
N ILE A 74 -23.04 -20.90 5.30
CA ILE A 74 -22.85 -21.66 6.53
C ILE A 74 -23.39 -23.10 6.42
N LEU A 75 -24.63 -23.27 5.94
CA LEU A 75 -25.27 -24.57 5.83
C LEU A 75 -24.53 -25.53 4.90
N GLY A 76 -23.96 -25.01 3.78
CA GLY A 76 -23.20 -25.80 2.83
C GLY A 76 -21.68 -25.86 3.11
N GLY A 77 -21.15 -24.91 3.89
CA GLY A 77 -19.73 -24.89 4.26
C GLY A 77 -19.39 -25.67 5.54
N SER A 78 -20.36 -25.80 6.46
CA SER A 78 -20.14 -26.48 7.74
C SER A 78 -21.41 -27.21 8.22
N GLN A 79 -21.35 -28.52 8.15
CA GLN A 79 -22.42 -29.36 8.73
C GLN A 79 -22.60 -29.05 10.24
N TRP A 80 -21.50 -28.91 10.97
CA TRP A 80 -21.53 -28.68 12.40
C TRP A 80 -22.17 -27.32 12.76
N LEU A 81 -21.78 -26.24 12.07
CA LEU A 81 -22.38 -24.90 12.30
C LEU A 81 -23.85 -24.89 11.87
N GLY A 82 -24.20 -25.56 10.77
CA GLY A 82 -25.60 -25.69 10.34
C GLY A 82 -26.44 -26.44 11.38
N ASP A 83 -25.98 -27.60 11.89
CA ASP A 83 -26.66 -28.33 12.96
C ASP A 83 -26.76 -27.50 14.25
N TYR A 84 -25.75 -26.67 14.55
CA TYR A 84 -25.75 -25.74 15.70
C TYR A 84 -26.84 -24.68 15.58
N VAL A 85 -27.04 -24.14 14.37
CA VAL A 85 -28.12 -23.16 14.08
C VAL A 85 -29.49 -23.83 14.08
N ILE A 86 -29.63 -25.01 13.47
CA ILE A 86 -30.90 -25.76 13.43
C ILE A 86 -31.39 -26.14 14.83
N ALA A 87 -30.47 -26.50 15.73
CA ALA A 87 -30.82 -26.84 17.12
C ALA A 87 -31.41 -25.65 17.93
N ASP A 88 -31.09 -24.43 17.48
CA ASP A 88 -31.68 -23.21 18.06
C ASP A 88 -31.67 -22.12 16.97
N PRO A 89 -32.77 -21.98 16.19
CA PRO A 89 -32.87 -21.08 15.07
C PRO A 89 -32.63 -19.60 15.39
N ALA A 90 -32.81 -19.17 16.65
CA ALA A 90 -32.52 -17.82 17.07
C ALA A 90 -31.03 -17.44 16.86
N ARG A 91 -30.14 -18.41 16.83
CA ARG A 91 -28.71 -18.23 16.52
C ARG A 91 -28.44 -17.75 15.09
N ALA A 92 -29.40 -17.93 14.17
CA ALA A 92 -29.26 -17.42 12.80
C ALA A 92 -29.11 -15.89 12.74
N ALA A 93 -29.61 -15.16 13.74
CA ALA A 93 -29.38 -13.72 13.86
C ALA A 93 -27.90 -13.38 13.90
N ALA A 94 -27.08 -14.17 14.61
CA ALA A 94 -25.63 -13.99 14.71
C ALA A 94 -24.89 -14.14 13.37
N ILE A 95 -25.48 -14.80 12.37
CA ILE A 95 -24.89 -14.89 11.02
C ILE A 95 -24.92 -13.51 10.34
N ASN A 96 -25.96 -12.74 10.52
CA ASN A 96 -26.27 -11.53 9.78
C ASN A 96 -25.98 -10.24 10.54
N GLU A 97 -26.03 -10.27 11.86
CA GLU A 97 -25.77 -9.14 12.75
C GLU A 97 -24.29 -9.12 13.17
N ASP A 98 -23.65 -7.98 12.97
CA ASP A 98 -22.27 -7.78 13.45
C ASP A 98 -22.28 -7.80 15.00
N PRO A 99 -21.60 -8.75 15.64
CA PRO A 99 -21.56 -8.83 17.09
C PRO A 99 -20.76 -7.71 17.75
N GLY A 100 -19.96 -6.92 17.00
CA GLY A 100 -19.06 -5.91 17.53
C GLY A 100 -17.69 -6.45 17.96
N ASP A 101 -17.00 -5.68 18.81
CA ASP A 101 -15.68 -6.07 19.33
C ASP A 101 -15.76 -7.37 20.15
N PRO A 102 -15.00 -8.41 19.82
CA PRO A 102 -14.99 -9.66 20.57
C PRO A 102 -14.75 -9.50 22.08
N ARG A 103 -13.93 -8.52 22.50
CA ARG A 103 -13.68 -8.26 23.92
C ARG A 103 -14.92 -7.77 24.62
N GLU A 104 -15.62 -6.79 24.03
CA GLU A 104 -16.86 -6.26 24.60
C GLU A 104 -17.91 -7.36 24.75
N VAL A 105 -18.12 -8.14 23.68
CA VAL A 105 -19.09 -9.25 23.66
C VAL A 105 -18.81 -10.30 24.75
N LEU A 106 -17.54 -10.70 24.88
CA LEU A 106 -17.18 -11.75 25.85
C LEU A 106 -17.13 -11.25 27.29
N TYR A 107 -16.70 -9.99 27.48
CA TYR A 107 -16.69 -9.38 28.81
C TYR A 107 -18.12 -9.15 29.31
N GLU A 108 -19.04 -8.70 28.45
CA GLU A 108 -20.44 -8.57 28.76
C GLU A 108 -21.06 -9.93 29.13
N ALA A 109 -20.76 -10.98 28.33
CA ALA A 109 -21.31 -12.32 28.56
C ALA A 109 -20.93 -12.92 29.93
N VAL A 110 -19.76 -12.60 30.46
CA VAL A 110 -19.31 -13.03 31.79
C VAL A 110 -19.51 -11.94 32.85
N GLY A 111 -20.09 -10.79 32.51
CA GLY A 111 -20.26 -9.67 33.43
C GLY A 111 -18.95 -9.19 34.05
N ALA A 112 -17.87 -9.13 33.21
CA ALA A 112 -16.54 -8.78 33.67
C ALA A 112 -16.49 -7.33 34.20
N ARG A 113 -15.82 -7.14 35.31
CA ARG A 113 -15.56 -5.82 35.92
C ARG A 113 -14.10 -5.70 36.31
N THR A 114 -13.59 -4.49 36.23
CA THR A 114 -12.19 -4.20 36.61
C THR A 114 -12.07 -4.09 38.13
N VAL A 115 -11.05 -4.72 38.69
CA VAL A 115 -10.71 -4.65 40.12
C VAL A 115 -9.19 -4.38 40.31
N GLY A 116 -8.82 -3.93 41.47
CA GLY A 116 -7.43 -3.77 41.88
C GLY A 116 -6.59 -3.00 40.83
N ARG A 117 -5.53 -3.63 40.37
CA ARG A 117 -4.56 -3.08 39.37
C ARG A 117 -5.04 -3.22 37.91
N GLY A 118 -6.33 -3.20 37.66
CA GLY A 118 -6.88 -3.37 36.30
C GLY A 118 -7.23 -4.81 35.94
N ALA A 119 -7.19 -5.73 36.88
CA ALA A 119 -7.56 -7.12 36.66
C ALA A 119 -9.05 -7.27 36.40
N LEU A 120 -9.45 -8.14 35.47
CA LEU A 120 -10.86 -8.45 35.21
C LEU A 120 -11.32 -9.58 36.10
N VAL A 121 -12.52 -9.44 36.65
CA VAL A 121 -13.22 -10.45 37.49
C VAL A 121 -14.66 -10.57 36.99
N ALA A 122 -15.08 -11.81 36.74
CA ALA A 122 -16.45 -12.11 36.27
C ALA A 122 -17.52 -11.92 37.32
N ALA A 123 -18.77 -11.73 36.88
CA ALA A 123 -19.92 -11.75 37.76
C ALA A 123 -20.10 -13.09 38.50
N ARG A 124 -20.75 -13.09 39.66
CA ARG A 124 -20.89 -14.28 40.50
C ARG A 124 -21.66 -15.40 39.80
N GLU A 125 -22.69 -15.05 39.06
CA GLU A 125 -23.61 -15.96 38.36
C GLU A 125 -23.07 -16.44 37.00
N ALA A 126 -22.05 -15.76 36.42
CA ALA A 126 -21.48 -16.10 35.10
C ALA A 126 -20.83 -17.49 35.06
N THR A 127 -21.02 -18.17 33.96
CA THR A 127 -20.56 -19.58 33.78
C THR A 127 -19.62 -19.70 32.59
N ALA A 128 -18.90 -20.83 32.50
CA ALA A 128 -18.12 -21.18 31.32
C ALA A 128 -19.02 -21.41 30.08
N ASP A 129 -20.29 -21.79 30.28
CA ASP A 129 -21.23 -21.97 29.17
C ASP A 129 -21.65 -20.63 28.53
N ASP A 130 -21.81 -19.55 29.34
CA ASP A 130 -22.06 -18.20 28.83
C ASP A 130 -20.87 -17.72 27.95
N LEU A 131 -19.66 -17.92 28.45
CA LEU A 131 -18.42 -17.62 27.66
C LEU A 131 -18.42 -18.38 26.34
N ARG A 132 -18.70 -19.66 26.33
CA ARG A 132 -18.67 -20.52 25.14
C ARG A 132 -19.78 -20.18 24.15
N ALA A 133 -20.95 -19.80 24.63
CA ALA A 133 -22.05 -19.34 23.78
C ALA A 133 -21.69 -18.02 23.09
N ALA A 134 -21.13 -17.06 23.82
CA ALA A 134 -20.66 -15.79 23.28
C ALA A 134 -19.55 -15.98 22.24
N TYR A 135 -18.55 -16.84 22.52
CA TYR A 135 -17.53 -17.22 21.55
C TYR A 135 -18.13 -17.70 20.23
N ARG A 136 -19.09 -18.62 20.30
CA ARG A 136 -19.73 -19.20 19.10
C ARG A 136 -20.59 -18.20 18.35
N ARG A 137 -21.20 -17.26 19.04
CA ARG A 137 -21.93 -16.16 18.41
C ARG A 137 -21.01 -15.35 17.49
N VAL A 138 -19.84 -14.94 17.99
CA VAL A 138 -18.86 -14.19 17.21
C VAL A 138 -18.27 -15.06 16.09
N LEU A 139 -17.92 -16.32 16.38
CA LEU A 139 -17.36 -17.25 15.41
C LEU A 139 -18.32 -17.53 14.26
N LEU A 140 -19.61 -17.62 14.51
CA LEU A 140 -20.64 -17.85 13.49
C LEU A 140 -20.73 -16.69 12.50
N HIS A 141 -20.68 -15.45 12.99
CA HIS A 141 -20.61 -14.26 12.15
C HIS A 141 -19.34 -14.24 11.31
N LEU A 142 -18.18 -14.49 11.93
CA LEU A 142 -16.88 -14.53 11.27
C LEU A 142 -16.83 -15.61 10.17
N ALA A 143 -17.40 -16.79 10.44
CA ALA A 143 -17.47 -17.86 9.45
C ALA A 143 -18.37 -17.49 8.26
N ALA A 144 -19.47 -16.77 8.49
CA ALA A 144 -20.32 -16.29 7.41
C ALA A 144 -19.60 -15.24 6.54
N ASP A 145 -18.83 -14.35 7.16
CA ASP A 145 -17.98 -13.40 6.45
C ASP A 145 -16.95 -14.13 5.59
N ASP A 146 -16.20 -15.07 6.18
CA ASP A 146 -15.17 -15.85 5.49
C ASP A 146 -15.73 -16.63 4.29
N LEU A 147 -16.91 -17.21 4.43
CA LEU A 147 -17.53 -18.03 3.38
C LEU A 147 -18.22 -17.22 2.27
N THR A 148 -18.43 -15.91 2.49
CA THR A 148 -19.15 -15.04 1.53
C THR A 148 -18.32 -13.89 0.96
N SER A 149 -17.10 -13.67 1.46
CA SER A 149 -16.27 -12.50 1.13
C SER A 149 -15.03 -12.90 0.32
N GLY A 150 -15.09 -12.75 -0.99
CA GLY A 150 -13.92 -12.76 -1.86
C GLY A 150 -13.22 -14.12 -2.03
N ILE A 151 -11.94 -14.06 -2.39
CA ILE A 151 -11.08 -15.23 -2.64
C ILE A 151 -10.50 -15.70 -1.30
N PRO A 152 -10.64 -17.01 -0.94
CA PRO A 152 -10.20 -17.52 0.36
C PRO A 152 -8.72 -17.25 0.68
N GLU A 153 -7.82 -17.31 -0.31
CA GLU A 153 -6.39 -17.05 -0.13
C GLU A 153 -6.10 -15.60 0.25
N ASP A 154 -6.89 -14.66 -0.25
CA ASP A 154 -6.69 -13.23 0.01
C ASP A 154 -7.23 -12.81 1.38
N ILE A 155 -8.37 -13.36 1.78
CA ILE A 155 -9.04 -13.01 3.04
C ILE A 155 -8.51 -13.81 4.24
N MET A 156 -7.89 -14.96 4.02
CA MET A 156 -7.40 -15.87 5.07
C MET A 156 -6.54 -15.18 6.13
N PRO A 157 -5.61 -14.25 5.81
CA PRO A 157 -4.82 -13.59 6.86
C PRO A 157 -5.68 -12.78 7.83
N SER A 158 -6.69 -12.08 7.32
CA SER A 158 -7.65 -11.33 8.13
C SER A 158 -8.52 -12.27 8.99
N VAL A 159 -8.98 -13.37 8.42
CA VAL A 159 -9.77 -14.38 9.13
C VAL A 159 -8.95 -14.97 10.28
N GLY A 160 -7.71 -15.37 10.02
CA GLY A 160 -6.81 -15.92 11.05
C GLY A 160 -6.52 -14.93 12.19
N ALA A 161 -6.35 -13.65 11.87
CA ALA A 161 -6.17 -12.59 12.85
C ALA A 161 -7.43 -12.35 13.70
N ARG A 162 -8.63 -12.29 13.08
CA ARG A 162 -9.91 -12.15 13.78
C ARG A 162 -10.21 -13.35 14.71
N ILE A 163 -9.86 -14.58 14.29
CA ILE A 163 -9.95 -15.76 15.15
C ILE A 163 -9.01 -15.62 16.34
N ALA A 164 -7.78 -15.13 16.13
CA ALA A 164 -6.83 -14.93 17.22
C ALA A 164 -7.33 -13.84 18.21
N ASP A 165 -7.90 -12.75 17.73
CA ASP A 165 -8.50 -11.70 18.57
C ASP A 165 -9.67 -12.26 19.42
N LEU A 166 -10.50 -13.11 18.81
CA LEU A 166 -11.58 -13.80 19.52
C LEU A 166 -11.03 -14.75 20.58
N VAL A 167 -9.95 -15.47 20.31
CA VAL A 167 -9.28 -16.36 21.28
C VAL A 167 -8.64 -15.55 22.41
N ASP A 168 -7.97 -14.44 22.11
CA ASP A 168 -7.38 -13.55 23.11
C ASP A 168 -8.46 -13.04 24.08
N ALA A 169 -9.58 -12.56 23.56
CA ALA A 169 -10.72 -12.10 24.34
C ALA A 169 -11.34 -13.23 25.20
N THR A 170 -11.36 -14.45 24.64
CA THR A 170 -11.89 -15.63 25.35
C THR A 170 -10.98 -16.07 26.50
N LEU A 171 -9.65 -16.03 26.30
CA LEU A 171 -8.69 -16.32 27.37
C LEU A 171 -8.79 -15.28 28.49
N ASP A 172 -8.97 -14.02 28.15
CA ASP A 172 -9.07 -12.94 29.13
C ASP A 172 -10.40 -13.02 29.92
N ALA A 173 -11.53 -13.27 29.25
CA ALA A 173 -12.82 -13.52 29.91
C ALA A 173 -12.82 -14.83 30.72
N GLY A 174 -12.13 -15.88 30.24
CA GLY A 174 -11.92 -17.11 30.98
C GLY A 174 -11.05 -16.92 32.22
N LEU A 175 -10.05 -16.02 32.15
CA LEU A 175 -9.25 -15.59 33.30
C LEU A 175 -10.11 -14.81 34.30
N ALA A 176 -11.03 -13.96 33.83
CA ALA A 176 -11.98 -13.25 34.72
C ALA A 176 -12.86 -14.22 35.48
N LEU A 177 -13.35 -15.30 34.87
CA LEU A 177 -14.05 -16.40 35.56
C LEU A 177 -13.17 -17.09 36.60
N ALA A 178 -11.91 -17.38 36.23
CA ALA A 178 -10.95 -18.01 37.13
C ALA A 178 -10.62 -17.11 38.34
N ARG A 179 -10.47 -15.80 38.12
CA ARG A 179 -10.17 -14.82 39.17
C ARG A 179 -11.30 -14.69 40.16
N ARG A 180 -12.57 -14.75 39.75
CA ARG A 180 -13.73 -14.73 40.65
C ARG A 180 -13.59 -15.75 41.77
N ASP A 181 -13.06 -16.94 41.45
CA ASP A 181 -13.00 -18.05 42.38
C ASP A 181 -11.64 -18.18 43.11
N VAL A 182 -10.58 -17.65 42.52
CA VAL A 182 -9.20 -17.85 43.00
C VAL A 182 -8.55 -16.57 43.51
N ASP A 183 -8.81 -15.42 42.87
CA ASP A 183 -8.18 -14.13 43.18
C ASP A 183 -9.13 -12.98 42.89
N PRO A 184 -10.26 -12.88 43.67
CA PRO A 184 -11.34 -11.91 43.41
C PRO A 184 -10.91 -10.43 43.58
N GLU A 185 -9.79 -10.19 44.25
CA GLU A 185 -9.20 -8.86 44.43
C GLU A 185 -8.23 -8.47 43.34
N GLY A 186 -7.85 -9.40 42.46
CA GLY A 186 -6.84 -9.18 41.43
C GLY A 186 -5.46 -8.91 41.98
N SER A 187 -5.10 -9.60 43.09
CA SER A 187 -3.87 -9.35 43.84
C SER A 187 -2.61 -9.86 43.16
N VAL A 188 -2.74 -10.85 42.25
CA VAL A 188 -1.62 -11.50 41.56
C VAL A 188 -1.50 -10.93 40.14
N PRO A 189 -0.40 -10.22 39.81
CA PRO A 189 -0.05 -9.93 38.43
C PRO A 189 0.13 -11.23 37.65
N PHE A 190 -0.67 -11.42 36.62
CA PHE A 190 -0.69 -12.68 35.85
C PHE A 190 -0.95 -12.35 34.38
N ALA A 191 -0.08 -12.86 33.50
CA ALA A 191 -0.19 -12.68 32.05
C ALA A 191 -0.16 -14.03 31.33
N ILE A 192 -0.94 -14.11 30.25
CA ILE A 192 -0.98 -15.23 29.32
C ILE A 192 -0.21 -14.80 28.07
N ILE A 193 0.79 -15.54 27.70
CA ILE A 193 1.63 -15.30 26.51
C ILE A 193 1.24 -16.34 25.47
N ALA A 194 0.63 -15.87 24.38
CA ALA A 194 0.30 -16.68 23.22
C ALA A 194 1.58 -17.07 22.46
N MET A 195 1.62 -18.33 22.03
CA MET A 195 2.72 -18.93 21.28
C MET A 195 2.23 -19.44 19.93
N GLY A 196 3.13 -19.89 19.10
CA GLY A 196 2.79 -20.56 17.84
C GLY A 196 1.87 -19.75 16.95
N LYS A 197 0.82 -20.35 16.39
CA LYS A 197 -0.17 -19.68 15.55
C LYS A 197 -0.99 -18.63 16.29
N THR A 198 -1.27 -18.85 17.57
CA THR A 198 -1.96 -17.91 18.44
C THR A 198 -1.14 -16.63 18.60
N GLY A 199 0.16 -16.75 18.90
CA GLY A 199 1.07 -15.63 19.06
C GLY A 199 1.29 -14.85 17.76
N ALA A 200 1.33 -15.53 16.63
CA ALA A 200 1.45 -14.92 15.30
C ALA A 200 0.15 -14.29 14.76
N ARG A 201 -0.99 -14.45 15.45
CA ARG A 201 -2.34 -14.09 14.97
C ARG A 201 -2.69 -14.79 13.65
N GLU A 202 -2.30 -16.05 13.52
CA GLU A 202 -2.51 -16.90 12.35
C GLU A 202 -3.33 -18.15 12.73
N LEU A 203 -4.39 -18.01 13.52
CA LEU A 203 -5.19 -19.14 13.99
C LEU A 203 -6.09 -19.73 12.90
N ASN A 204 -6.43 -21.00 13.08
CA ASN A 204 -7.46 -21.69 12.32
C ASN A 204 -8.76 -21.75 13.13
N TYR A 205 -9.85 -22.20 12.49
CA TYR A 205 -11.13 -22.43 13.18
C TYR A 205 -11.01 -23.36 14.36
N ILE A 206 -10.26 -24.45 14.21
CA ILE A 206 -9.94 -25.39 15.29
C ILE A 206 -8.45 -25.63 15.35
N SER A 207 -7.82 -25.07 16.37
CA SER A 207 -6.40 -25.26 16.69
C SER A 207 -6.26 -25.48 18.19
N ASP A 208 -5.18 -26.16 18.62
CA ASP A 208 -4.73 -25.97 19.99
C ASP A 208 -4.30 -24.52 20.15
N VAL A 209 -4.59 -23.94 21.28
CA VAL A 209 -4.17 -22.60 21.65
C VAL A 209 -2.92 -22.72 22.51
N ASP A 210 -1.77 -22.55 21.83
CA ASP A 210 -0.46 -22.63 22.47
C ASP A 210 -0.21 -21.42 23.35
N VAL A 211 0.02 -21.61 24.66
CA VAL A 211 0.29 -20.53 25.61
C VAL A 211 1.39 -20.88 26.59
N ILE A 212 1.99 -19.87 27.21
CA ILE A 212 2.76 -19.98 28.43
C ILE A 212 2.28 -18.94 29.44
N TYR A 213 2.53 -19.16 30.72
CA TYR A 213 2.01 -18.33 31.79
C TYR A 213 3.13 -17.66 32.56
N VAL A 214 2.93 -16.40 32.88
CA VAL A 214 3.85 -15.56 33.65
C VAL A 214 3.11 -14.95 34.81
N ALA A 215 3.72 -14.97 36.00
CA ALA A 215 3.19 -14.29 37.17
C ALA A 215 4.32 -13.71 38.02
N GLU A 216 3.99 -12.67 38.78
CA GLU A 216 4.90 -12.07 39.73
C GLU A 216 4.21 -11.96 41.11
N ALA A 217 5.02 -11.81 42.16
CA ALA A 217 4.48 -11.46 43.45
C ALA A 217 3.89 -10.05 43.44
N GLY A 218 2.74 -9.82 44.05
CA GLY A 218 2.26 -8.46 44.31
C GLY A 218 3.15 -7.72 45.30
N GLU A 219 2.93 -6.43 45.50
CA GLU A 219 3.81 -5.55 46.30
C GLU A 219 4.10 -6.03 47.72
N ASP A 220 3.16 -6.72 48.37
CA ASP A 220 3.30 -7.27 49.74
C ASP A 220 3.21 -8.82 49.77
N GLY A 221 3.38 -9.50 48.62
CA GLY A 221 3.13 -10.94 48.46
C GLY A 221 4.35 -11.83 48.54
N ASP A 222 4.21 -12.98 49.18
CA ASP A 222 5.15 -14.08 49.08
C ASP A 222 5.09 -14.71 47.68
N GLU A 223 6.25 -14.77 46.98
CA GLU A 223 6.36 -15.32 45.62
C GLU A 223 5.78 -16.72 45.49
N ARG A 224 6.00 -17.59 46.50
CA ARG A 224 5.47 -18.95 46.49
C ARG A 224 3.94 -18.96 46.48
N SER A 225 3.31 -18.16 47.34
CA SER A 225 1.86 -18.02 47.43
C SER A 225 1.26 -17.46 46.14
N ALA A 226 1.95 -16.47 45.55
CA ALA A 226 1.54 -15.88 44.26
C ALA A 226 1.58 -16.92 43.13
N LEU A 227 2.65 -17.73 43.02
CA LEU A 227 2.78 -18.79 42.01
C LEU A 227 1.77 -19.94 42.23
N GLU A 228 1.45 -20.29 43.47
CA GLU A 228 0.40 -21.28 43.77
C GLU A 228 -0.99 -20.75 43.31
N LYS A 229 -1.35 -19.51 43.58
CA LYS A 229 -2.55 -18.88 43.08
C LYS A 229 -2.55 -18.78 41.55
N ALA A 230 -1.46 -18.34 40.96
CA ALA A 230 -1.28 -18.23 39.49
C ALA A 230 -1.45 -19.58 38.79
N THR A 231 -0.95 -20.67 39.38
CA THR A 231 -1.13 -22.04 38.86
C THR A 231 -2.61 -22.43 38.86
N ARG A 232 -3.34 -22.06 39.90
CA ARG A 232 -4.79 -22.29 39.96
C ARG A 232 -5.53 -21.43 38.94
N LEU A 233 -5.15 -20.17 38.74
CA LEU A 233 -5.69 -19.29 37.69
C LEU A 233 -5.49 -19.88 36.31
N ALA A 234 -4.27 -20.32 35.97
CA ALA A 234 -3.96 -20.95 34.69
C ALA A 234 -4.83 -22.21 34.43
N SER A 235 -4.94 -23.09 35.45
CA SER A 235 -5.72 -24.33 35.34
C SER A 235 -7.24 -24.04 35.21
N ALA A 236 -7.76 -23.09 35.97
CA ALA A 236 -9.17 -22.71 35.92
C ALA A 236 -9.52 -22.01 34.58
N THR A 237 -8.65 -21.15 34.05
CA THR A 237 -8.80 -20.52 32.73
C THR A 237 -8.86 -21.56 31.62
N ALA A 238 -7.94 -22.54 31.63
CA ALA A 238 -7.96 -23.65 30.66
C ALA A 238 -9.25 -24.47 30.79
N SER A 239 -9.72 -24.72 31.99
CA SER A 239 -10.98 -25.44 32.26
C SER A 239 -12.21 -24.68 31.78
N ALA A 240 -12.24 -23.35 31.89
CA ALA A 240 -13.34 -22.55 31.37
C ALA A 240 -13.49 -22.71 29.84
N CYS A 241 -12.39 -22.82 29.11
CA CYS A 241 -12.38 -23.03 27.66
C CYS A 241 -12.70 -24.48 27.25
N SER A 242 -12.07 -25.47 27.89
CA SER A 242 -12.04 -26.88 27.45
C SER A 242 -12.69 -27.88 28.39
N GLY A 243 -13.14 -27.46 29.58
CA GLY A 243 -13.75 -28.33 30.57
C GLY A 243 -15.16 -28.78 30.23
N PRO A 244 -15.78 -29.68 31.07
CA PRO A 244 -17.17 -30.11 30.88
C PRO A 244 -18.15 -28.97 31.09
N GLY A 245 -19.31 -29.01 30.38
CA GLY A 245 -20.39 -28.05 30.45
C GLY A 245 -21.58 -28.50 29.62
N THR A 246 -22.67 -27.73 29.62
CA THR A 246 -23.81 -27.94 28.71
C THR A 246 -23.46 -27.49 27.28
N GLN A 247 -22.64 -26.45 27.16
CA GLN A 247 -22.03 -26.06 25.91
C GLN A 247 -20.79 -26.92 25.64
N ALA A 248 -20.64 -27.41 24.39
CA ALA A 248 -19.45 -28.18 23.99
C ALA A 248 -18.15 -27.40 24.27
N PRO A 249 -17.04 -28.05 24.61
CA PRO A 249 -15.73 -27.42 24.72
C PRO A 249 -15.36 -26.60 23.45
N LEU A 250 -14.53 -25.57 23.61
CA LEU A 250 -14.06 -24.78 22.48
C LEU A 250 -12.85 -25.44 21.83
N TRP A 251 -11.70 -25.36 22.47
CA TRP A 251 -10.41 -25.87 22.03
C TRP A 251 -9.50 -26.14 23.22
N THR A 252 -8.45 -26.91 23.01
CA THR A 252 -7.46 -27.24 24.05
C THR A 252 -6.51 -26.05 24.25
N VAL A 253 -6.33 -25.64 25.50
CA VAL A 253 -5.25 -24.74 25.90
C VAL A 253 -4.00 -25.57 26.14
N ASP A 254 -2.99 -25.42 25.28
CA ASP A 254 -1.74 -26.19 25.34
C ASP A 254 -0.59 -25.33 25.88
N ALA A 255 -0.12 -25.69 27.07
CA ALA A 255 1.03 -25.04 27.71
C ALA A 255 2.35 -25.84 27.57
N ASN A 256 2.45 -26.78 26.62
CA ASN A 256 3.62 -27.66 26.48
C ASN A 256 4.87 -26.96 25.90
N LEU A 257 4.75 -25.74 25.39
CA LEU A 257 5.90 -24.91 24.95
C LEU A 257 6.61 -24.17 26.10
N ARG A 258 6.14 -24.37 27.35
CA ARG A 258 6.83 -23.85 28.53
C ARG A 258 8.16 -24.60 28.80
N PRO A 259 9.10 -23.97 29.52
CA PRO A 259 10.34 -24.63 29.96
C PRO A 259 10.11 -26.04 30.52
N GLU A 260 10.94 -26.99 30.08
CA GLU A 260 10.86 -28.43 30.44
C GLU A 260 9.56 -29.13 29.98
N GLY A 261 8.71 -28.46 29.17
CA GLY A 261 7.48 -28.99 28.61
C GLY A 261 6.52 -29.49 29.69
N ARG A 262 5.97 -30.71 29.54
CA ARG A 262 5.01 -31.29 30.50
C ARG A 262 5.56 -31.51 31.90
N ASN A 263 6.86 -31.63 32.04
CA ASN A 263 7.53 -31.89 33.30
C ASN A 263 7.83 -30.60 34.08
N GLY A 264 7.80 -29.44 33.42
CA GLY A 264 8.07 -28.13 34.01
C GLY A 264 6.88 -27.55 34.77
N VAL A 265 7.15 -26.67 35.73
CA VAL A 265 6.11 -25.92 36.43
C VAL A 265 5.24 -25.14 35.45
N LEU A 266 3.95 -25.05 35.74
CA LEU A 266 2.97 -24.47 34.83
C LEU A 266 3.14 -22.95 34.68
N VAL A 267 3.46 -22.22 35.74
CA VAL A 267 3.63 -20.79 35.81
C VAL A 267 5.01 -20.46 36.35
N ARG A 268 5.68 -19.46 35.78
CA ARG A 268 7.00 -18.99 36.21
C ARG A 268 7.03 -17.47 36.32
N THR A 269 7.96 -16.94 37.12
CA THR A 269 8.34 -15.50 37.08
C THR A 269 9.23 -15.21 35.88
N ILE A 270 9.32 -13.93 35.45
CA ILE A 270 10.25 -13.50 34.38
C ILE A 270 11.68 -13.87 34.72
N GLU A 271 12.08 -13.70 35.96
CA GLU A 271 13.44 -14.06 36.39
C GLU A 271 13.71 -15.57 36.30
N SER A 272 12.71 -16.41 36.63
CA SER A 272 12.82 -17.84 36.44
C SER A 272 12.92 -18.24 34.95
N TYR A 273 12.25 -17.52 34.05
CA TYR A 273 12.44 -17.70 32.60
C TYR A 273 13.84 -17.32 32.14
N ARG A 274 14.38 -16.17 32.58
CA ARG A 274 15.76 -15.75 32.26
C ARG A 274 16.79 -16.78 32.69
N GLN A 275 16.71 -17.27 33.95
CA GLN A 275 17.63 -18.27 34.46
C GLN A 275 17.57 -19.59 33.65
N TYR A 276 16.36 -19.94 33.17
CA TYR A 276 16.20 -21.10 32.30
C TYR A 276 16.82 -20.86 30.91
N TRP A 277 16.55 -19.71 30.29
CA TRP A 277 17.09 -19.37 28.98
C TRP A 277 18.62 -19.30 28.97
N ASP A 278 19.21 -18.81 30.04
CA ASP A 278 20.67 -18.72 30.17
C ASP A 278 21.34 -20.08 30.21
N LYS A 279 20.74 -21.05 30.90
CA LYS A 279 21.42 -22.31 31.28
C LYS A 279 20.92 -23.54 30.52
N TRP A 280 19.65 -23.63 30.21
CA TRP A 280 19.02 -24.93 29.84
C TRP A 280 18.30 -24.89 28.50
N ALA A 281 17.83 -23.75 28.03
CA ALA A 281 16.97 -23.64 26.84
C ALA A 281 17.68 -24.14 25.59
N GLN A 282 16.97 -24.94 24.82
CA GLN A 282 17.39 -25.46 23.53
C GLN A 282 17.10 -24.48 22.41
N THR A 283 17.78 -24.57 21.30
CA THR A 283 17.64 -23.69 20.13
C THR A 283 16.20 -23.57 19.62
N TRP A 284 15.45 -24.67 19.61
CA TRP A 284 14.06 -24.70 19.14
C TRP A 284 13.10 -23.90 20.04
N GLU A 285 13.43 -23.72 21.33
CA GLU A 285 12.63 -22.91 22.25
C GLU A 285 12.72 -21.42 21.88
N PHE A 286 13.90 -20.95 21.45
CA PHE A 286 14.05 -19.58 20.93
C PHE A 286 13.33 -19.39 19.60
N GLN A 287 13.29 -20.43 18.75
CA GLN A 287 12.48 -20.43 17.55
C GLN A 287 10.98 -20.35 17.89
N ALA A 288 10.51 -21.03 18.91
CA ALA A 288 9.12 -20.93 19.36
C ALA A 288 8.80 -19.52 19.92
N LEU A 289 9.75 -18.92 20.65
CA LEU A 289 9.61 -17.56 21.20
C LEU A 289 9.57 -16.44 20.16
N LEU A 290 9.95 -16.69 18.89
CA LEU A 290 9.75 -15.72 17.79
C LEU A 290 8.30 -15.22 17.70
N LYS A 291 7.35 -16.09 18.01
CA LYS A 291 5.91 -15.82 17.92
C LYS A 291 5.27 -15.46 19.27
N ALA A 292 6.08 -15.34 20.34
CA ALA A 292 5.57 -14.99 21.66
C ALA A 292 4.91 -13.60 21.68
N ARG A 293 3.67 -13.53 22.22
CA ARG A 293 2.88 -12.31 22.30
C ARG A 293 1.98 -12.34 23.54
N ALA A 294 1.98 -11.26 24.34
CA ALA A 294 1.04 -11.11 25.42
C ALA A 294 -0.40 -11.02 24.84
N CYS A 295 -1.32 -11.86 25.31
CA CYS A 295 -2.67 -11.97 24.75
C CYS A 295 -3.78 -11.72 25.77
N ALA A 296 -3.56 -11.99 27.06
CA ALA A 296 -4.54 -11.81 28.10
C ALA A 296 -3.90 -11.58 29.48
N GLY A 297 -4.66 -11.04 30.41
CA GLY A 297 -4.24 -10.74 31.79
C GLY A 297 -3.56 -9.39 31.91
N ASP A 298 -2.51 -9.29 32.73
CA ASP A 298 -1.79 -8.04 33.03
C ASP A 298 -0.94 -7.59 31.83
N PRO A 299 -1.27 -6.43 31.19
CA PRO A 299 -0.56 -6.00 29.98
C PRO A 299 0.88 -5.47 30.25
N GLU A 300 1.15 -4.98 31.47
CA GLU A 300 2.49 -4.51 31.85
C GLU A 300 3.43 -5.69 32.05
N LEU A 301 2.97 -6.73 32.76
CA LEU A 301 3.69 -7.96 32.95
C LEU A 301 3.92 -8.68 31.62
N GLY A 302 2.91 -8.70 30.75
CA GLY A 302 3.01 -9.26 29.41
C GLY A 302 4.09 -8.59 28.55
N ARG A 303 4.11 -7.25 28.56
CA ARG A 303 5.15 -6.47 27.86
C ARG A 303 6.55 -6.72 28.45
N ALA A 304 6.65 -6.73 29.77
CA ALA A 304 7.93 -7.01 30.44
C ALA A 304 8.47 -8.40 30.08
N PHE A 305 7.61 -9.38 29.91
CA PHE A 305 8.03 -10.71 29.44
C PHE A 305 8.51 -10.67 27.98
N GLU A 306 7.79 -10.00 27.09
CA GLU A 306 8.21 -9.85 25.69
C GLU A 306 9.57 -9.16 25.58
N GLU A 307 9.78 -8.08 26.32
CA GLU A 307 11.05 -7.36 26.39
C GLU A 307 12.18 -8.25 26.94
N ALA A 308 11.89 -9.05 27.96
CA ALA A 308 12.87 -9.98 28.54
C ALA A 308 13.27 -11.09 27.57
N ALA A 309 12.37 -11.57 26.73
CA ALA A 309 12.63 -12.64 25.78
C ALA A 309 13.42 -12.16 24.53
N GLN A 310 13.25 -10.92 24.11
CA GLN A 310 13.86 -10.39 22.88
C GLN A 310 15.38 -10.59 22.77
N PRO A 311 16.22 -10.30 23.77
CA PRO A 311 17.66 -10.52 23.68
C PRO A 311 18.03 -11.98 23.41
N TYR A 312 17.30 -12.91 24.01
CA TYR A 312 17.57 -14.35 23.88
C TYR A 312 17.19 -14.87 22.48
N VAL A 313 16.06 -14.46 21.98
CA VAL A 313 15.60 -14.83 20.63
C VAL A 313 16.61 -14.36 19.58
N TRP A 314 16.99 -13.08 19.61
CA TRP A 314 17.83 -12.51 18.57
C TRP A 314 19.34 -12.78 18.74
N SER A 315 19.77 -13.25 19.90
CA SER A 315 21.13 -13.78 20.09
C SER A 315 21.25 -15.27 19.77
N ALA A 316 20.15 -15.97 19.53
CA ALA A 316 20.15 -17.41 19.24
C ALA A 316 21.04 -17.79 18.03
N SER A 317 21.16 -16.87 17.04
CA SER A 317 22.05 -17.07 15.87
C SER A 317 23.55 -17.10 16.21
N ALA A 318 23.95 -16.62 17.34
CA ALA A 318 25.36 -16.70 17.79
C ALA A 318 25.72 -18.08 18.39
N ARG A 319 24.76 -18.97 18.62
CA ARG A 319 25.00 -20.32 19.12
C ARG A 319 25.49 -21.22 18.00
N GLU A 320 26.59 -21.94 18.23
CA GLU A 320 27.10 -22.93 17.29
C GLU A 320 26.04 -23.99 16.96
N GLY A 321 25.92 -24.33 15.67
CA GLY A 321 25.05 -25.40 15.21
C GLY A 321 23.56 -25.07 15.13
N LEU A 322 23.13 -23.76 15.14
CA LEU A 322 21.72 -23.37 15.01
C LEU A 322 21.06 -23.99 13.77
N VAL A 323 21.70 -23.86 12.61
CA VAL A 323 21.18 -24.34 11.32
C VAL A 323 21.07 -25.86 11.30
N GLU A 324 22.09 -26.53 11.81
CA GLU A 324 22.13 -27.98 11.92
C GLU A 324 21.08 -28.51 12.91
N ALA A 325 20.85 -27.80 14.03
CA ALA A 325 19.83 -28.15 15.02
C ALA A 325 18.41 -27.98 14.43
N ALA A 326 18.16 -26.91 13.69
CA ALA A 326 16.90 -26.67 13.01
C ALA A 326 16.63 -27.74 11.94
N ARG A 327 17.64 -28.12 11.16
CA ARG A 327 17.56 -29.19 10.15
C ARG A 327 17.30 -30.54 10.79
N ALA A 328 17.98 -30.84 11.88
CA ALA A 328 17.80 -32.10 12.61
C ALA A 328 16.41 -32.20 13.22
N MET A 329 15.89 -31.09 13.73
CA MET A 329 14.52 -31.02 14.23
C MET A 329 13.49 -31.25 13.12
N ARG A 330 13.66 -30.62 11.95
CA ARG A 330 12.76 -30.82 10.81
C ARG A 330 12.73 -32.26 10.36
N ARG A 331 13.88 -32.91 10.19
CA ARG A 331 13.97 -34.33 9.85
C ARG A 331 13.26 -35.22 10.88
N ARG A 332 13.45 -34.95 12.17
CA ARG A 332 12.78 -35.69 13.24
C ARG A 332 11.27 -35.60 13.19
N VAL A 333 10.75 -34.41 12.82
CA VAL A 333 9.30 -34.20 12.63
C VAL A 333 8.79 -35.00 11.43
N GLU A 334 9.51 -35.01 10.30
CA GLU A 334 9.17 -35.83 9.12
C GLU A 334 9.14 -37.33 9.42
N ASP A 335 10.14 -37.84 10.13
CA ASP A 335 10.28 -39.26 10.47
C ASP A 335 9.12 -39.76 11.36
N ASN A 336 8.46 -38.88 12.10
CA ASN A 336 7.33 -39.20 12.96
C ASN A 336 5.98 -39.25 12.24
N ILE A 337 5.90 -38.89 10.93
CA ILE A 337 4.65 -38.95 10.17
C ILE A 337 4.38 -40.40 9.75
N SER A 338 3.15 -40.89 10.02
CA SER A 338 2.74 -42.20 9.52
C SER A 338 2.82 -42.26 8.00
N ARG A 339 3.46 -43.30 7.45
CA ARG A 339 3.61 -43.52 6.01
C ARG A 339 2.28 -43.51 5.24
N SER A 340 1.18 -43.96 5.89
CA SER A 340 -0.17 -43.96 5.30
C SER A 340 -0.78 -42.56 5.18
N HIS A 341 -0.29 -41.59 5.94
CA HIS A 341 -0.79 -40.22 5.94
C HIS A 341 0.15 -39.22 5.25
N ALA A 342 1.39 -39.62 4.97
CA ALA A 342 2.46 -38.69 4.53
C ALA A 342 2.11 -37.90 3.25
N SER A 343 1.40 -38.52 2.30
CA SER A 343 0.95 -37.87 1.05
C SER A 343 -0.18 -36.88 1.26
N ARG A 344 -0.96 -37.05 2.34
CA ARG A 344 -2.18 -36.26 2.62
C ARG A 344 -1.98 -35.25 3.78
N GLU A 345 -0.86 -35.32 4.48
CA GLU A 345 -0.56 -34.48 5.63
C GLU A 345 -0.20 -33.05 5.18
N LEU A 346 -1.11 -32.12 5.40
CA LEU A 346 -1.01 -30.73 4.95
C LEU A 346 -0.01 -29.90 5.77
N LYS A 347 0.09 -30.16 7.06
CA LYS A 347 0.90 -29.37 7.99
C LYS A 347 2.34 -29.87 8.07
N LEU A 348 2.53 -31.15 8.36
CA LEU A 348 3.85 -31.72 8.66
C LEU A 348 4.48 -32.44 7.47
N GLY A 349 3.70 -32.75 6.43
CA GLY A 349 4.15 -33.43 5.21
C GLY A 349 5.12 -32.59 4.42
N ARG A 350 5.89 -33.22 3.54
CA ARG A 350 6.83 -32.54 2.63
C ARG A 350 6.08 -31.60 1.70
N GLY A 351 6.56 -30.37 1.56
CA GLY A 351 5.87 -29.29 0.83
C GLY A 351 4.63 -28.76 1.56
N GLY A 352 4.51 -28.99 2.88
CA GLY A 352 3.42 -28.52 3.70
C GLY A 352 3.72 -27.21 4.43
N LEU A 353 2.77 -26.78 5.25
CA LEU A 353 2.85 -25.52 6.00
C LEU A 353 4.12 -25.38 6.84
N ARG A 354 4.57 -26.46 7.45
CA ARG A 354 5.76 -26.46 8.32
C ARG A 354 7.04 -26.13 7.55
N ASP A 355 7.15 -26.51 6.29
CA ASP A 355 8.31 -26.21 5.47
C ASP A 355 8.42 -24.70 5.22
N VAL A 356 7.32 -24.02 4.94
CA VAL A 356 7.27 -22.58 4.83
C VAL A 356 7.63 -21.91 6.15
N GLU A 357 6.95 -22.30 7.25
CA GLU A 357 7.17 -21.73 8.58
C GLU A 357 8.63 -21.87 9.04
N PHE A 358 9.24 -23.04 8.85
CA PHE A 358 10.62 -23.30 9.26
C PHE A 358 11.62 -22.51 8.43
N THR A 359 11.40 -22.41 7.10
CA THR A 359 12.24 -21.61 6.22
C THR A 359 12.28 -20.16 6.68
N VAL A 360 11.11 -19.58 6.90
CA VAL A 360 10.96 -18.17 7.32
C VAL A 360 11.58 -17.92 8.70
N GLN A 361 11.24 -18.75 9.68
CA GLN A 361 11.75 -18.62 11.06
C GLN A 361 13.27 -18.78 11.15
N LEU A 362 13.86 -19.70 10.37
CA LEU A 362 15.31 -19.85 10.33
C LEU A 362 15.98 -18.59 9.80
N LEU A 363 15.47 -18.01 8.72
CA LEU A 363 16.00 -16.77 8.16
C LEU A 363 15.83 -15.60 9.13
N GLN A 364 14.69 -15.51 9.83
CA GLN A 364 14.48 -14.51 10.88
C GLN A 364 15.53 -14.65 12.00
N LEU A 365 15.78 -15.86 12.52
CA LEU A 365 16.77 -16.08 13.57
C LEU A 365 18.19 -15.72 13.12
N VAL A 366 18.54 -16.07 11.88
CA VAL A 366 19.88 -15.81 11.34
C VAL A 366 20.12 -14.32 11.15
N HIS A 367 19.16 -13.59 10.59
CA HIS A 367 19.34 -12.21 10.16
C HIS A 367 18.74 -11.16 11.12
N GLY A 368 17.74 -11.52 11.93
CA GLY A 368 17.05 -10.59 12.83
C GLY A 368 17.89 -10.07 14.01
N ARG A 369 19.10 -10.64 14.22
CA ARG A 369 20.06 -10.08 15.16
C ARG A 369 20.55 -8.71 14.73
N THR A 370 20.82 -8.55 13.43
CA THR A 370 21.40 -7.34 12.83
C THR A 370 20.34 -6.47 12.15
N ASP A 371 19.21 -7.06 11.78
CA ASP A 371 18.10 -6.37 11.12
C ASP A 371 16.82 -6.47 11.96
N ALA A 372 16.49 -5.38 12.66
CA ALA A 372 15.30 -5.31 13.50
C ALA A 372 13.99 -5.35 12.70
N PHE A 373 14.01 -5.01 11.39
CA PHE A 373 12.85 -5.06 10.51
C PHE A 373 12.30 -6.48 10.33
N LEU A 374 13.14 -7.50 10.50
CA LEU A 374 12.73 -8.91 10.46
C LEU A 374 12.01 -9.41 11.72
N ARG A 375 11.91 -8.57 12.77
CA ARG A 375 11.39 -8.97 14.08
C ARG A 375 9.86 -8.86 14.13
N VAL A 376 9.21 -9.55 13.20
CA VAL A 376 7.75 -9.67 13.09
C VAL A 376 7.30 -11.09 13.44
N ARG A 377 6.04 -11.26 13.86
CA ARG A 377 5.52 -12.55 14.34
C ARG A 377 4.77 -13.34 13.28
N SER A 378 4.06 -12.65 12.39
CA SER A 378 3.30 -13.28 11.30
C SER A 378 4.25 -13.84 10.25
N THR A 379 3.96 -15.04 9.76
CA THR A 379 4.74 -15.71 8.71
C THR A 379 4.69 -14.92 7.40
N LEU A 380 3.52 -14.37 7.03
CA LEU A 380 3.38 -13.57 5.81
C LEU A 380 4.11 -12.22 5.90
N GLU A 381 4.02 -11.54 7.06
CA GLU A 381 4.80 -10.32 7.30
C GLU A 381 6.29 -10.60 7.26
N ALA A 382 6.73 -11.74 7.82
CA ALA A 382 8.13 -12.14 7.80
C ALA A 382 8.64 -12.45 6.38
N ILE A 383 7.83 -13.09 5.52
CA ILE A 383 8.15 -13.28 4.10
C ILE A 383 8.31 -11.92 3.41
N GLY A 384 7.40 -10.99 3.67
CA GLY A 384 7.48 -9.61 3.16
C GLY A 384 8.76 -8.91 3.62
N ALA A 385 9.05 -8.95 4.92
CA ALA A 385 10.24 -8.34 5.51
C ALA A 385 11.55 -8.98 4.97
N LEU A 386 11.59 -10.30 4.80
CA LEU A 386 12.71 -11.02 4.20
C LEU A 386 12.91 -10.65 2.73
N ARG A 387 11.83 -10.44 1.98
CA ARG A 387 11.87 -9.93 0.60
C ARG A 387 12.42 -8.52 0.54
N GLU A 388 11.89 -7.63 1.36
CA GLU A 388 12.32 -6.23 1.42
C GLU A 388 13.75 -6.06 1.91
N GLY A 389 14.17 -6.87 2.89
CA GLY A 389 15.54 -6.98 3.35
C GLY A 389 16.46 -7.71 2.38
N GLY A 390 15.93 -8.40 1.33
CA GLY A 390 16.65 -9.13 0.29
C GLY A 390 17.32 -10.40 0.73
N TYR A 391 16.80 -10.98 1.76
CA TYR A 391 17.26 -12.28 2.26
C TYR A 391 16.69 -13.44 1.45
N ILE A 392 15.64 -13.20 0.66
CA ILE A 392 15.09 -14.12 -0.34
C ILE A 392 14.79 -13.37 -1.64
N ALA A 393 14.90 -14.05 -2.78
CA ALA A 393 14.55 -13.47 -4.07
C ALA A 393 13.08 -13.05 -4.09
N ARG A 394 12.76 -11.99 -4.86
CA ARG A 394 11.38 -11.50 -4.97
C ARG A 394 10.43 -12.56 -5.47
N SER A 395 10.81 -13.27 -6.55
CA SER A 395 10.04 -14.38 -7.11
C SER A 395 9.75 -15.46 -6.09
N ASP A 396 10.78 -15.84 -5.32
CA ASP A 396 10.66 -16.89 -4.31
C ASP A 396 9.76 -16.45 -3.14
N ALA A 397 9.85 -15.17 -2.74
CA ALA A 397 8.99 -14.59 -1.71
C ALA A 397 7.53 -14.54 -2.15
N ASP A 398 7.26 -14.09 -3.38
CA ASP A 398 5.91 -13.99 -3.92
C ASP A 398 5.29 -15.39 -4.08
N GLN A 399 6.06 -16.36 -4.59
CA GLN A 399 5.62 -17.75 -4.72
C GLN A 399 5.40 -18.38 -3.35
N LEU A 400 6.31 -18.17 -2.38
CA LEU A 400 6.20 -18.70 -1.02
C LEU A 400 4.96 -18.13 -0.30
N SER A 401 4.71 -16.83 -0.47
CA SER A 401 3.52 -16.15 0.07
C SER A 401 2.23 -16.71 -0.53
N SER A 402 2.18 -16.89 -1.85
CA SER A 402 1.03 -17.47 -2.56
C SER A 402 0.77 -18.90 -2.11
N CYS A 403 1.79 -19.74 -2.08
CA CYS A 403 1.70 -21.11 -1.60
C CYS A 403 1.23 -21.19 -0.14
N TYR A 404 1.77 -20.35 0.73
CA TYR A 404 1.38 -20.32 2.14
C TYR A 404 -0.09 -19.93 2.31
N ARG A 405 -0.56 -18.89 1.60
CA ARG A 405 -1.96 -18.46 1.61
C ARG A 405 -2.90 -19.59 1.16
N PHE A 406 -2.58 -20.26 0.06
CA PHE A 406 -3.34 -21.39 -0.44
C PHE A 406 -3.42 -22.55 0.57
N LEU A 407 -2.28 -22.96 1.12
CA LEU A 407 -2.23 -24.06 2.10
C LEU A 407 -2.98 -23.69 3.39
N ARG A 408 -2.92 -22.45 3.82
CA ARG A 408 -3.67 -21.96 4.99
C ARG A 408 -5.17 -21.90 4.74
N ALA A 409 -5.60 -21.37 3.60
CA ALA A 409 -7.00 -21.39 3.21
C ALA A 409 -7.53 -22.84 3.13
N LEU A 410 -6.77 -23.73 2.53
CA LEU A 410 -7.10 -25.16 2.45
C LEU A 410 -7.24 -25.81 3.85
N GLU A 411 -6.33 -25.46 4.79
CA GLU A 411 -6.41 -25.93 6.18
C GLU A 411 -7.71 -25.44 6.87
N HIS A 412 -8.09 -24.17 6.66
CA HIS A 412 -9.35 -23.63 7.17
C HIS A 412 -10.56 -24.39 6.61
N ARG A 413 -10.59 -24.61 5.29
CA ARG A 413 -11.70 -25.30 4.60
C ARG A 413 -11.78 -26.79 4.95
N THR A 414 -10.66 -27.45 5.33
CA THR A 414 -10.67 -28.84 5.80
C THR A 414 -11.24 -28.99 7.21
N GLN A 415 -11.17 -27.96 8.05
CA GLN A 415 -11.66 -28.00 9.43
C GLN A 415 -13.13 -27.63 9.57
N LEU A 416 -13.61 -26.67 8.77
CA LEU A 416 -14.96 -26.10 8.83
C LEU A 416 -16.10 -27.13 8.75
N PRO A 417 -16.09 -28.15 7.89
CA PRO A 417 -17.25 -29.03 7.71
C PRO A 417 -17.69 -29.71 9.00
N ARG A 418 -16.75 -30.13 9.84
CA ARG A 418 -17.03 -30.88 11.09
C ARG A 418 -16.56 -30.15 12.36
N MET A 419 -16.01 -28.95 12.23
CA MET A 419 -15.42 -28.20 13.33
C MET A 419 -14.50 -29.09 14.20
N ARG A 420 -13.59 -29.79 13.53
CA ARG A 420 -12.62 -30.69 14.19
C ARG A 420 -11.21 -30.40 13.67
N ARG A 421 -10.24 -30.55 14.56
CA ARG A 421 -8.83 -30.50 14.21
C ARG A 421 -8.52 -31.59 13.18
N ASN A 422 -8.19 -31.14 11.98
CA ASN A 422 -7.83 -32.03 10.88
C ASN A 422 -6.73 -31.35 10.04
N HIS A 423 -5.70 -32.10 9.70
CA HIS A 423 -4.59 -31.70 8.83
C HIS A 423 -4.44 -32.64 7.63
N LEU A 424 -5.38 -33.58 7.47
CA LEU A 424 -5.36 -34.55 6.37
C LEU A 424 -6.29 -34.09 5.26
N ILE A 425 -5.73 -33.99 4.05
CA ILE A 425 -6.51 -33.83 2.83
C ILE A 425 -7.46 -35.03 2.69
N PRO A 426 -8.73 -34.82 2.35
CA PRO A 426 -9.69 -35.89 2.14
C PRO A 426 -9.18 -36.93 1.13
N ASP A 427 -9.61 -38.18 1.31
CA ASP A 427 -9.25 -39.29 0.44
C ASP A 427 -10.30 -39.57 -0.65
N LYS A 428 -11.54 -39.27 -0.35
CA LYS A 428 -12.68 -39.52 -1.24
C LYS A 428 -12.85 -38.37 -2.21
N ASP A 429 -13.10 -38.68 -3.47
CA ASP A 429 -13.36 -37.67 -4.51
C ASP A 429 -14.57 -36.78 -4.20
N SER A 430 -15.62 -37.32 -3.53
CA SER A 430 -16.74 -36.51 -3.07
C SER A 430 -16.34 -35.41 -2.09
N ASP A 431 -15.47 -35.74 -1.13
CA ASP A 431 -15.04 -34.80 -0.10
C ASP A 431 -14.01 -33.82 -0.66
N LEU A 432 -13.16 -34.28 -1.60
CA LEU A 432 -12.22 -33.42 -2.35
C LEU A 432 -12.96 -32.41 -3.22
N ARG A 433 -14.03 -32.81 -3.89
CA ARG A 433 -14.87 -31.90 -4.68
C ARG A 433 -15.47 -30.82 -3.78
N VAL A 434 -16.00 -31.16 -2.61
CA VAL A 434 -16.53 -30.20 -1.65
C VAL A 434 -15.42 -29.24 -1.20
N LEU A 435 -14.22 -29.76 -0.92
CA LEU A 435 -13.06 -28.94 -0.55
C LEU A 435 -12.64 -28.00 -1.68
N GLY A 436 -12.60 -28.47 -2.93
CA GLY A 436 -12.32 -27.64 -4.11
C GLY A 436 -13.32 -26.50 -4.27
N ARG A 437 -14.62 -26.82 -4.19
CA ARG A 437 -15.69 -25.84 -4.25
C ARG A 437 -15.67 -24.83 -3.07
N ALA A 438 -15.21 -25.26 -1.90
CA ALA A 438 -15.02 -24.39 -0.75
C ALA A 438 -13.85 -23.39 -0.94
N MET A 439 -12.88 -23.73 -1.80
CA MET A 439 -11.80 -22.83 -2.21
C MET A 439 -12.28 -21.88 -3.34
N ASP A 440 -12.74 -22.45 -4.44
CA ASP A 440 -13.30 -21.70 -5.57
C ASP A 440 -14.12 -22.68 -6.45
N PRO A 441 -15.45 -22.57 -6.49
CA PRO A 441 -16.30 -23.49 -7.25
C PRO A 441 -16.10 -23.42 -8.77
N VAL A 442 -15.55 -22.34 -9.30
CA VAL A 442 -15.24 -22.17 -10.73
C VAL A 442 -13.87 -22.74 -11.07
N ARG A 443 -12.87 -22.43 -10.26
CA ARG A 443 -11.48 -22.85 -10.46
C ARG A 443 -11.28 -24.33 -10.12
N TYR A 444 -11.98 -24.84 -9.11
CA TYR A 444 -11.85 -26.21 -8.61
C TYR A 444 -13.23 -26.92 -8.59
N PRO A 445 -13.84 -27.17 -9.73
CA PRO A 445 -15.22 -27.73 -9.81
C PRO A 445 -15.31 -29.19 -9.39
N ASP A 446 -14.19 -29.91 -9.45
CA ASP A 446 -14.12 -31.36 -9.18
C ASP A 446 -12.88 -31.76 -8.37
N ALA A 447 -12.78 -33.06 -8.04
CA ALA A 447 -11.72 -33.60 -7.22
C ALA A 447 -10.33 -33.54 -7.89
N ASP A 448 -10.29 -33.68 -9.21
CA ASP A 448 -9.02 -33.74 -9.94
C ASP A 448 -8.38 -32.35 -10.05
N ALA A 449 -9.19 -31.32 -10.26
CA ALA A 449 -8.74 -29.93 -10.31
C ALA A 449 -8.07 -29.50 -8.98
N ILE A 450 -8.71 -29.76 -7.83
CA ILE A 450 -8.15 -29.40 -6.53
C ILE A 450 -6.96 -30.28 -6.16
N ARG A 451 -6.97 -31.56 -6.51
CA ARG A 451 -5.84 -32.48 -6.28
C ARG A 451 -4.59 -32.00 -7.02
N SER A 452 -4.72 -31.67 -8.32
CA SER A 452 -3.61 -31.12 -9.10
C SER A 452 -3.04 -29.85 -8.48
N ALA A 453 -3.91 -28.90 -8.10
CA ALA A 453 -3.47 -27.64 -7.46
C ALA A 453 -2.72 -27.87 -6.14
N ILE A 454 -3.18 -28.83 -5.31
CA ILE A 454 -2.50 -29.19 -4.06
C ILE A 454 -1.12 -29.79 -4.34
N ASP A 455 -1.01 -30.68 -5.33
CA ASP A 455 0.24 -31.34 -5.69
C ASP A 455 1.24 -30.34 -6.26
N ASP A 456 0.80 -29.42 -7.12
CA ASP A 456 1.63 -28.33 -7.68
C ASP A 456 2.16 -27.41 -6.59
N VAL A 457 1.28 -26.91 -5.70
CA VAL A 457 1.68 -26.04 -4.59
C VAL A 457 2.66 -26.74 -3.66
N ARG A 458 2.44 -28.02 -3.36
CA ARG A 458 3.37 -28.80 -2.51
C ARG A 458 4.72 -29.05 -3.19
N ALA A 459 4.75 -29.23 -4.51
CA ALA A 459 5.99 -29.33 -5.27
C ALA A 459 6.76 -28.02 -5.22
N ASP A 460 6.08 -26.89 -5.41
CA ASP A 460 6.65 -25.55 -5.35
C ASP A 460 7.24 -25.25 -3.95
N VAL A 461 6.47 -25.48 -2.89
CA VAL A 461 6.95 -25.28 -1.51
C VAL A 461 8.19 -26.15 -1.23
N ARG A 462 8.22 -27.38 -1.74
CA ARG A 462 9.36 -28.27 -1.56
C ARG A 462 10.60 -27.74 -2.25
N ALA A 463 10.47 -27.32 -3.51
CA ALA A 463 11.57 -26.72 -4.27
C ALA A 463 12.10 -25.46 -3.57
N LEU A 464 11.22 -24.55 -3.16
CA LEU A 464 11.59 -23.34 -2.44
C LEU A 464 12.25 -23.65 -1.08
N HIS A 465 11.71 -24.60 -0.33
CA HIS A 465 12.30 -25.03 0.95
C HIS A 465 13.71 -25.60 0.75
N GLU A 466 13.91 -26.48 -0.23
CA GLU A 466 15.21 -27.04 -0.57
C GLU A 466 16.19 -25.94 -1.01
N ASP A 467 15.75 -25.01 -1.84
CA ASP A 467 16.57 -23.93 -2.33
C ASP A 467 16.93 -22.90 -1.26
N VAL A 468 15.98 -22.44 -0.47
CA VAL A 468 16.17 -21.37 0.51
C VAL A 468 16.70 -21.90 1.85
N PHE A 469 16.21 -23.05 2.31
CA PHE A 469 16.59 -23.63 3.60
C PHE A 469 17.95 -24.35 3.56
N TYR A 470 18.28 -24.97 2.41
CA TYR A 470 19.52 -25.75 2.23
C TYR A 470 20.65 -24.96 1.55
N ARG A 471 20.40 -23.75 1.04
CA ARG A 471 21.46 -22.82 0.63
C ARG A 471 21.95 -22.07 1.88
N PRO A 472 22.93 -22.56 2.62
CA PRO A 472 23.53 -21.76 3.65
C PRO A 472 24.47 -20.75 2.99
N ILE A 473 24.42 -19.51 3.45
CA ILE A 473 25.57 -18.65 3.57
C ILE A 473 25.84 -17.71 2.44
N ILE A 474 25.25 -16.57 2.66
CA ILE A 474 25.70 -15.35 2.00
C ILE A 474 26.63 -14.53 2.89
N ALA A 475 26.58 -14.74 4.19
CA ALA A 475 27.48 -14.09 5.14
C ALA A 475 28.95 -14.57 5.02
N ALA A 476 29.18 -15.77 4.51
CA ALA A 476 30.55 -16.29 4.32
C ALA A 476 31.23 -15.75 3.05
N THR A 477 30.48 -15.36 2.00
CA THR A 477 31.07 -14.84 0.77
C THR A 477 31.51 -13.39 0.83
N ALA A 478 30.98 -12.60 1.77
CA ALA A 478 31.43 -11.22 1.97
C ALA A 478 32.81 -11.10 2.64
N SER A 479 33.36 -12.19 3.15
CA SER A 479 34.68 -12.23 3.81
C SER A 479 35.78 -12.89 3.01
N LEU A 480 35.52 -13.33 1.77
CA LEU A 480 36.49 -14.06 0.94
C LEU A 480 37.52 -13.14 0.28
N SER A 481 38.75 -13.61 0.20
CA SER A 481 39.84 -12.94 -0.53
C SER A 481 39.62 -13.01 -2.06
N ALA A 482 40.32 -12.15 -2.82
CA ALA A 482 40.19 -12.04 -4.27
C ALA A 482 40.44 -13.36 -5.04
N ASP A 483 41.21 -14.29 -4.47
CA ASP A 483 41.48 -15.61 -5.07
C ASP A 483 40.36 -16.63 -4.87
N GLU A 484 39.60 -16.48 -3.78
CA GLU A 484 38.41 -17.31 -3.50
C GLU A 484 37.17 -16.84 -4.27
N ALA A 485 37.11 -15.55 -4.65
CA ALA A 485 36.02 -14.96 -5.43
C ALA A 485 35.95 -15.52 -6.87
N SER A 486 37.06 -15.99 -7.45
CA SER A 486 37.08 -16.55 -8.80
C SER A 486 36.36 -17.90 -8.94
N LEU A 487 36.37 -18.70 -7.90
CA LEU A 487 35.70 -20.01 -7.87
C LEU A 487 34.19 -19.94 -7.62
N HIS A 488 33.67 -18.77 -7.19
CA HIS A 488 32.26 -18.56 -6.84
C HIS A 488 31.55 -17.58 -7.79
N ALA A 489 32.22 -17.12 -8.86
CA ALA A 489 31.65 -16.12 -9.79
C ALA A 489 30.39 -16.61 -10.51
N GLU A 490 30.26 -17.91 -10.74
CA GLU A 490 29.08 -18.49 -11.39
C GLU A 490 27.87 -18.47 -10.46
N GLY A 491 28.03 -18.90 -9.22
CA GLY A 491 26.98 -18.85 -8.19
C GLY A 491 26.54 -17.42 -7.83
N ALA A 492 27.46 -16.44 -7.90
CA ALA A 492 27.14 -15.04 -7.69
C ALA A 492 26.31 -14.44 -8.86
N ARG A 493 26.61 -14.86 -10.11
CA ARG A 493 25.83 -14.46 -11.30
C ARG A 493 24.41 -15.03 -11.24
N ASP A 494 24.28 -16.33 -10.99
CA ASP A 494 22.99 -17.00 -10.91
C ASP A 494 22.08 -16.36 -9.84
N ARG A 495 22.70 -15.92 -8.77
CA ARG A 495 22.01 -15.25 -7.69
C ARG A 495 21.55 -13.83 -8.04
N LEU A 496 22.44 -13.01 -8.67
CA LEU A 496 22.05 -11.68 -9.16
C LEU A 496 20.92 -11.79 -10.18
N ALA A 497 20.98 -12.80 -11.07
CA ALA A 497 19.89 -13.09 -11.99
C ALA A 497 18.59 -13.46 -11.25
N ALA A 498 18.66 -14.30 -10.22
CA ALA A 498 17.50 -14.71 -9.43
C ALA A 498 16.81 -13.57 -8.68
N ILE A 499 17.56 -12.56 -8.22
CA ILE A 499 17.00 -11.37 -7.56
C ILE A 499 16.57 -10.27 -8.53
N GLY A 500 16.73 -10.46 -9.86
CA GLY A 500 16.16 -9.56 -10.88
C GLY A 500 17.15 -8.73 -11.68
N TYR A 501 18.47 -8.90 -11.49
CA TYR A 501 19.47 -8.26 -12.35
C TYR A 501 19.48 -8.90 -13.74
N ARG A 502 19.39 -8.08 -14.79
CA ARG A 502 19.36 -8.53 -16.18
C ARG A 502 20.77 -8.75 -16.76
N ASP A 503 21.76 -8.00 -16.24
CA ASP A 503 23.18 -8.14 -16.54
C ASP A 503 24.00 -8.48 -15.29
N PRO A 504 23.94 -9.72 -14.79
CA PRO A 504 24.69 -10.13 -13.60
C PRO A 504 26.20 -9.97 -13.72
N ALA A 505 26.74 -10.04 -14.95
CA ALA A 505 28.16 -9.85 -15.20
C ALA A 505 28.57 -8.37 -15.02
N GLY A 506 27.82 -7.46 -15.59
CA GLY A 506 27.97 -6.02 -15.37
C GLY A 506 27.78 -5.62 -13.91
N ALA A 507 26.78 -6.19 -13.23
CA ALA A 507 26.54 -5.97 -11.80
C ALA A 507 27.76 -6.37 -10.96
N LEU A 508 28.40 -7.50 -11.23
CA LEU A 508 29.62 -7.92 -10.52
C LEU A 508 30.79 -6.93 -10.73
N ILE A 509 30.93 -6.36 -11.94
CA ILE A 509 31.94 -5.32 -12.20
C ILE A 509 31.67 -4.08 -11.33
N HIS A 510 30.42 -3.64 -11.21
CA HIS A 510 30.05 -2.51 -10.38
C HIS A 510 30.28 -2.79 -8.89
N ILE A 511 29.93 -4.00 -8.41
CA ILE A 511 30.18 -4.44 -7.03
C ILE A 511 31.68 -4.45 -6.75
N ALA A 512 32.48 -5.01 -7.65
CA ALA A 512 33.94 -5.02 -7.49
C ALA A 512 34.52 -3.60 -7.42
N ALA A 513 34.10 -2.68 -8.29
CA ALA A 513 34.54 -1.29 -8.29
C ALA A 513 34.21 -0.57 -6.96
N LEU A 514 33.05 -0.84 -6.38
CA LEU A 514 32.63 -0.25 -5.09
C LEU A 514 33.41 -0.82 -3.88
N THR A 515 33.86 -2.06 -3.97
CA THR A 515 34.47 -2.79 -2.84
C THR A 515 35.98 -2.91 -2.90
N GLN A 516 36.62 -2.55 -4.03
CA GLN A 516 38.06 -2.64 -4.19
C GLN A 516 38.84 -1.68 -3.27
N GLY A 517 39.98 -2.17 -2.77
CA GLY A 517 40.93 -1.41 -1.98
C GLY A 517 40.76 -1.52 -0.47
N THR A 518 41.66 -0.86 0.28
CA THR A 518 41.71 -0.84 1.74
C THR A 518 41.16 0.46 2.35
N SER A 519 40.55 1.32 1.52
CA SER A 519 40.00 2.59 1.98
C SER A 519 38.82 2.38 2.95
N ARG A 520 38.58 3.39 3.81
CA ARG A 520 37.42 3.41 4.72
C ARG A 520 36.10 3.30 3.93
N ARG A 521 36.04 3.91 2.75
CA ARG A 521 34.91 3.81 1.82
C ARG A 521 34.64 2.36 1.43
N ALA A 522 35.65 1.67 0.93
CA ALA A 522 35.53 0.28 0.50
C ALA A 522 35.11 -0.65 1.66
N ALA A 523 35.59 -0.38 2.88
CA ALA A 523 35.21 -1.15 4.06
C ALA A 523 33.72 -0.95 4.41
N ILE A 524 33.21 0.29 4.41
CA ILE A 524 31.80 0.61 4.69
C ILE A 524 30.91 0.03 3.58
N GLN A 525 31.30 0.21 2.33
CA GLN A 525 30.53 -0.30 1.18
C GLN A 525 30.47 -1.83 1.17
N ARG A 526 31.54 -2.54 1.50
CA ARG A 526 31.51 -4.01 1.65
C ARG A 526 30.47 -4.49 2.67
N HIS A 527 30.27 -3.73 3.73
CA HIS A 527 29.26 -4.05 4.77
C HIS A 527 27.83 -3.77 4.33
N LEU A 528 27.61 -2.68 3.58
CA LEU A 528 26.28 -2.20 3.20
C LEU A 528 25.77 -2.79 1.88
N LEU A 529 26.67 -3.14 0.97
CA LEU A 529 26.34 -3.58 -0.39
C LEU A 529 25.41 -4.80 -0.46
N PRO A 530 25.51 -5.83 0.39
CA PRO A 530 24.57 -6.95 0.35
C PRO A 530 23.11 -6.52 0.55
N VAL A 531 22.88 -5.56 1.44
CA VAL A 531 21.56 -4.97 1.70
C VAL A 531 21.13 -4.07 0.53
N PHE A 532 22.05 -3.24 0.03
CA PHE A 532 21.75 -2.30 -1.05
C PHE A 532 21.42 -3.00 -2.37
N ILE A 533 22.16 -4.04 -2.74
CA ILE A 533 21.90 -4.88 -3.93
C ILE A 533 20.47 -5.40 -3.91
N SER A 534 20.00 -5.82 -2.76
CA SER A 534 18.67 -6.34 -2.61
C SER A 534 17.58 -5.26 -2.62
N TRP A 535 17.82 -4.10 -2.03
CA TRP A 535 16.91 -2.97 -2.13
C TRP A 535 16.81 -2.44 -3.56
N LEU A 536 17.92 -2.39 -4.29
CA LEU A 536 17.95 -2.03 -5.71
C LEU A 536 17.18 -3.06 -6.56
N ALA A 537 17.27 -4.34 -6.22
CA ALA A 537 16.55 -5.42 -6.90
C ALA A 537 15.01 -5.27 -6.82
N ASN A 538 14.49 -4.54 -5.82
CA ASN A 538 13.08 -4.21 -5.70
C ASN A 538 12.60 -3.13 -6.69
N GLY A 539 13.51 -2.41 -7.33
CA GLY A 539 13.19 -1.42 -8.35
C GLY A 539 12.89 -2.01 -9.73
N ALA A 540 12.47 -1.17 -10.65
CA ALA A 540 12.14 -1.55 -12.01
C ALA A 540 13.37 -1.91 -12.86
N ASP A 541 14.52 -1.28 -12.58
CA ASP A 541 15.79 -1.53 -13.24
C ASP A 541 16.94 -1.60 -12.23
N PRO A 542 17.19 -2.79 -11.64
CA PRO A 542 18.27 -3.00 -10.68
C PRO A 542 19.66 -2.67 -11.20
N ASP A 543 19.93 -2.99 -12.48
CA ASP A 543 21.23 -2.76 -13.12
C ASP A 543 21.52 -1.26 -13.23
N MET A 544 20.54 -0.48 -13.68
CA MET A 544 20.62 0.99 -13.68
C MET A 544 20.80 1.53 -12.26
N GLY A 545 20.05 1.00 -11.28
CA GLY A 545 20.16 1.40 -9.89
C GLY A 545 21.56 1.23 -9.31
N LEU A 546 22.19 0.07 -9.56
CA LEU A 546 23.54 -0.23 -9.11
C LEU A 546 24.59 0.62 -9.82
N LEU A 547 24.44 0.84 -11.13
CA LEU A 547 25.30 1.74 -11.89
C LEU A 547 25.25 3.17 -11.33
N ASN A 548 24.03 3.69 -11.12
CA ASN A 548 23.82 5.05 -10.59
C ASN A 548 24.38 5.19 -9.17
N PHE A 549 24.21 4.17 -8.33
CA PHE A 549 24.81 4.14 -7.00
C PHE A 549 26.34 4.17 -7.07
N ARG A 550 26.93 3.43 -8.02
CA ARG A 550 28.39 3.46 -8.24
C ARG A 550 28.86 4.85 -8.65
N VAL A 551 28.24 5.45 -9.66
CA VAL A 551 28.58 6.79 -10.15
C VAL A 551 28.53 7.81 -9.02
N LEU A 552 27.43 7.84 -8.28
CA LEU A 552 27.25 8.74 -7.13
C LEU A 552 28.33 8.51 -6.04
N SER A 553 28.65 7.23 -5.75
CA SER A 553 29.67 6.88 -4.77
C SER A 553 31.09 7.18 -5.22
N GLU A 554 31.37 7.22 -6.53
CA GLU A 554 32.65 7.64 -7.09
C GLU A 554 32.82 9.16 -6.94
N ASP A 555 31.77 9.94 -7.17
CA ASP A 555 31.80 11.41 -7.11
C ASP A 555 31.92 11.94 -5.66
N ILE A 556 31.16 11.40 -4.73
CA ILE A 556 31.10 11.94 -3.34
C ILE A 556 31.53 10.93 -2.26
N GLY A 557 31.96 9.74 -2.65
CA GLY A 557 32.21 8.63 -1.71
C GLY A 557 33.37 8.86 -0.73
N GLU A 558 34.19 9.90 -0.91
CA GLU A 558 35.21 10.32 0.04
C GLU A 558 34.69 11.32 1.09
N SER A 559 33.49 11.86 0.88
CA SER A 559 32.86 12.81 1.79
C SER A 559 32.45 12.14 3.10
N HIS A 560 32.92 12.68 4.21
CA HIS A 560 32.65 12.13 5.55
C HIS A 560 31.15 12.05 5.88
N TRP A 561 30.40 13.08 5.48
CA TRP A 561 28.96 13.14 5.72
C TRP A 561 28.18 12.08 4.95
N TYR A 562 28.56 11.79 3.70
CA TYR A 562 27.90 10.81 2.87
C TYR A 562 28.08 9.38 3.40
N LEU A 563 29.29 9.04 3.78
CA LEU A 563 29.59 7.74 4.38
C LEU A 563 28.91 7.55 5.74
N ALA A 564 28.85 8.64 6.54
CA ALA A 564 28.13 8.63 7.81
C ALA A 564 26.62 8.44 7.58
N LEU A 565 26.04 9.19 6.63
CA LEU A 565 24.62 9.07 6.27
C LEU A 565 24.24 7.64 5.88
N LEU A 566 24.99 7.01 4.96
CA LEU A 566 24.70 5.65 4.51
C LEU A 566 24.86 4.61 5.62
N ARG A 567 25.80 4.83 6.55
CA ARG A 567 26.04 3.91 7.68
C ARG A 567 25.01 4.08 8.80
N ASP A 568 24.69 5.34 9.14
CA ASP A 568 24.00 5.68 10.37
C ASP A 568 22.48 5.89 10.14
N SER A 569 22.06 6.24 8.91
CA SER A 569 20.65 6.40 8.54
C SER A 569 20.19 5.31 7.57
N GLY A 570 19.57 4.26 8.10
CA GLY A 570 18.91 3.24 7.30
C GLY A 570 17.74 3.80 6.47
N VAL A 571 17.10 4.89 6.94
CA VAL A 571 16.01 5.57 6.22
C VAL A 571 16.53 6.24 4.96
N ALA A 572 17.59 7.07 5.08
CA ALA A 572 18.19 7.75 3.94
C ALA A 572 18.75 6.76 2.92
N ALA A 573 19.45 5.72 3.38
CA ALA A 573 19.99 4.67 2.52
C ALA A 573 18.88 3.94 1.76
N ARG A 574 17.79 3.53 2.42
CA ARG A 574 16.65 2.86 1.78
C ARG A 574 15.97 3.76 0.76
N ARG A 575 15.70 5.02 1.09
CA ARG A 575 15.13 6.02 0.18
C ARG A 575 15.99 6.18 -1.09
N LEU A 576 17.31 6.29 -0.92
CA LEU A 576 18.25 6.37 -2.04
C LEU A 576 18.16 5.12 -2.93
N MET A 577 18.19 3.92 -2.33
CA MET A 577 18.11 2.66 -3.06
C MET A 577 16.74 2.43 -3.72
N THR A 578 15.69 3.08 -3.26
CA THR A 578 14.38 3.08 -3.91
C THR A 578 14.37 4.01 -5.13
N MET A 579 15.05 5.14 -5.07
CA MET A 579 15.04 6.14 -6.16
C MET A 579 15.88 5.72 -7.37
N LEU A 580 17.08 5.22 -7.13
CA LEU A 580 18.08 4.99 -8.19
C LEU A 580 17.64 3.96 -9.25
N PRO A 581 16.94 2.86 -8.94
CA PRO A 581 16.47 1.89 -9.92
C PRO A 581 15.15 2.27 -10.59
N ASN A 582 14.41 3.27 -10.07
CA ASN A 582 13.08 3.63 -10.54
C ASN A 582 13.03 4.94 -11.32
N SER A 583 13.98 5.86 -11.08
CA SER A 583 13.95 7.20 -11.67
C SER A 583 15.29 7.59 -12.28
N ARG A 584 15.33 7.58 -13.60
CA ARG A 584 16.48 8.10 -14.34
C ARG A 584 16.66 9.60 -14.13
N TRP A 585 15.54 10.34 -14.06
CA TRP A 585 15.56 11.78 -13.83
C TRP A 585 16.21 12.14 -12.49
N ILE A 586 15.83 11.45 -11.40
CA ILE A 586 16.42 11.69 -10.06
C ILE A 586 17.89 11.28 -10.03
N ALA A 587 18.25 10.15 -10.64
CA ALA A 587 19.64 9.73 -10.73
C ALA A 587 20.51 10.78 -11.43
N ASP A 588 20.05 11.32 -12.57
CA ASP A 588 20.73 12.41 -13.30
C ASP A 588 20.78 13.71 -12.49
N ALA A 589 19.74 14.02 -11.69
CA ALA A 589 19.71 15.19 -10.82
C ALA A 589 20.69 15.06 -9.65
N LEU A 590 20.77 13.88 -9.03
CA LEU A 590 21.70 13.58 -7.95
C LEU A 590 23.17 13.56 -8.42
N ALA A 591 23.43 13.07 -9.64
CA ALA A 591 24.77 13.15 -10.22
C ALA A 591 25.24 14.61 -10.41
N LYS A 592 24.32 15.54 -10.72
CA LYS A 592 24.62 16.96 -10.85
C LYS A 592 24.60 17.73 -9.52
N ARG A 593 23.91 17.20 -8.51
CA ARG A 593 23.73 17.83 -7.20
C ARG A 593 23.77 16.77 -6.10
N PRO A 594 24.95 16.19 -5.85
CA PRO A 594 25.07 15.06 -4.95
C PRO A 594 24.76 15.44 -3.48
N GLU A 595 24.87 16.72 -3.11
CA GLU A 595 24.49 17.22 -1.78
C GLU A 595 23.00 17.01 -1.45
N ALA A 596 22.12 16.83 -2.44
CA ALA A 596 20.72 16.55 -2.25
C ALA A 596 20.45 15.19 -1.57
N VAL A 597 21.41 14.27 -1.58
CA VAL A 597 21.32 13.01 -0.83
C VAL A 597 21.12 13.23 0.65
N ALA A 598 21.68 14.32 1.20
CA ALA A 598 21.52 14.67 2.61
C ALA A 598 20.05 14.95 3.01
N TRP A 599 19.20 15.36 2.07
CA TRP A 599 17.76 15.61 2.34
C TRP A 599 16.98 14.33 2.65
N LEU A 600 17.50 13.16 2.28
CA LEU A 600 16.83 11.88 2.47
C LEU A 600 16.68 11.46 3.93
N ASP A 601 17.40 12.09 4.83
CA ASP A 601 17.38 11.79 6.27
C ASP A 601 16.26 12.53 7.02
N ASP A 602 15.74 13.62 6.45
CA ASP A 602 14.77 14.50 7.11
C ASP A 602 13.59 14.82 6.18
N ASP A 603 12.38 14.46 6.61
CA ASP A 603 11.15 14.75 5.88
C ASP A 603 10.91 16.26 5.69
N ALA A 604 11.36 17.10 6.62
CA ALA A 604 11.25 18.55 6.51
C ALA A 604 12.16 19.10 5.39
N GLU A 605 13.30 18.47 5.13
CA GLU A 605 14.17 18.83 4.02
C GLU A 605 13.64 18.36 2.66
N LEU A 606 12.81 17.32 2.63
CA LEU A 606 12.10 16.85 1.43
C LEU A 606 10.84 17.66 1.12
N ALA A 607 10.27 18.35 2.11
CA ALA A 607 9.08 19.16 1.91
C ALA A 607 9.34 20.36 0.96
N PRO A 608 8.43 20.68 0.02
CA PRO A 608 8.53 21.87 -0.82
C PRO A 608 8.67 23.14 0.02
N ARG A 609 9.50 24.09 -0.46
CA ARG A 609 9.71 25.36 0.24
C ARG A 609 8.55 26.32 -0.05
N GLU A 610 8.19 27.14 0.95
CA GLU A 610 7.13 28.15 0.82
C GLU A 610 7.47 29.20 -0.27
N PRO A 611 6.47 29.65 -1.06
CA PRO A 611 6.67 30.63 -2.14
C PRO A 611 7.42 31.91 -1.70
N GLN A 612 7.07 32.43 -0.51
CA GLN A 612 7.69 33.65 0.03
C GLN A 612 9.17 33.46 0.35
N ARG A 613 9.56 32.25 0.76
CA ARG A 613 10.95 31.92 0.99
C ARG A 613 11.74 31.89 -0.30
N LEU A 614 11.16 31.28 -1.36
CA LEU A 614 11.79 31.20 -2.69
C LEU A 614 11.97 32.60 -3.29
N THR A 615 10.96 33.45 -3.22
CA THR A 615 11.03 34.81 -3.73
C THR A 615 12.11 35.63 -3.02
N ARG A 616 12.20 35.55 -1.68
CA ARG A 616 13.24 36.23 -0.90
C ARG A 616 14.65 35.70 -1.21
N GLU A 617 14.79 34.41 -1.40
CA GLU A 617 16.05 33.78 -1.76
C GLU A 617 16.52 34.27 -3.15
N VAL A 618 15.63 34.26 -4.13
CA VAL A 618 15.92 34.73 -5.49
C VAL A 618 16.28 36.22 -5.48
N ALA A 619 15.56 37.08 -4.77
CA ALA A 619 15.89 38.50 -4.65
C ALA A 619 17.30 38.70 -4.06
N ALA A 620 17.63 38.02 -2.95
CA ALA A 620 18.94 38.10 -2.35
C ALA A 620 20.09 37.59 -3.25
N LEU A 621 19.80 36.63 -4.13
CA LEU A 621 20.77 36.15 -5.13
C LEU A 621 21.03 37.20 -6.22
N ILE A 622 20.00 37.87 -6.70
CA ILE A 622 20.09 38.93 -7.70
C ILE A 622 20.89 40.13 -7.17
N ASP A 623 20.66 40.49 -5.90
CA ASP A 623 21.38 41.61 -5.24
C ASP A 623 22.89 41.37 -5.04
N ARG A 624 23.31 40.08 -5.02
CA ARG A 624 24.70 39.68 -4.80
C ARG A 624 25.50 39.49 -6.10
N HIS A 625 24.84 39.49 -7.26
CA HIS A 625 25.49 39.21 -8.54
C HIS A 625 25.19 40.34 -9.54
N ASP A 626 26.23 41.09 -9.93
CA ASP A 626 26.11 42.19 -10.89
C ASP A 626 25.96 41.67 -12.32
N ASP A 627 26.56 40.53 -12.66
CA ASP A 627 26.40 39.92 -13.99
C ASP A 627 25.03 39.26 -14.14
N ALA A 628 24.25 39.74 -15.07
CA ALA A 628 22.86 39.28 -15.33
C ALA A 628 22.80 37.79 -15.74
N THR A 629 23.82 37.27 -16.43
CA THR A 629 23.87 35.89 -16.88
C THR A 629 24.17 34.95 -15.73
N GLU A 630 25.09 35.37 -14.85
CA GLU A 630 25.42 34.62 -13.63
C GLU A 630 24.22 34.65 -12.67
N ALA A 631 23.60 35.82 -12.43
CA ALA A 631 22.40 35.93 -11.60
C ALA A 631 21.28 35.03 -12.11
N ALA A 632 20.99 35.02 -13.42
CA ALA A 632 19.99 34.15 -14.00
C ALA A 632 20.35 32.65 -13.91
N ALA A 633 21.62 32.29 -13.98
CA ALA A 633 22.06 30.92 -13.75
C ALA A 633 21.78 30.47 -12.30
N ARG A 634 22.00 31.33 -11.30
CA ARG A 634 21.66 31.07 -9.89
C ARG A 634 20.15 30.96 -9.69
N VAL A 635 19.36 31.81 -10.31
CA VAL A 635 17.90 31.74 -10.28
C VAL A 635 17.39 30.40 -10.83
N ARG A 636 17.93 29.96 -11.99
CA ARG A 636 17.60 28.63 -12.54
C ARG A 636 18.05 27.51 -11.62
N ALA A 637 19.17 27.65 -10.90
CA ALA A 637 19.64 26.67 -9.95
C ALA A 637 18.68 26.49 -8.75
N VAL A 638 18.08 27.59 -8.26
CA VAL A 638 17.01 27.53 -7.22
C VAL A 638 15.85 26.71 -7.73
N ARG A 639 15.32 27.00 -8.93
CA ARG A 639 14.22 26.22 -9.50
C ARG A 639 14.59 24.75 -9.69
N THR A 640 15.74 24.43 -10.25
CA THR A 640 16.21 23.05 -10.45
C THR A 640 16.31 22.31 -9.14
N ARG A 641 16.78 22.96 -8.08
CA ARG A 641 16.84 22.40 -6.72
C ARG A 641 15.45 22.04 -6.21
N GLU A 642 14.46 22.93 -6.36
CA GLU A 642 13.09 22.68 -5.88
C GLU A 642 12.38 21.60 -6.73
N LEU A 643 12.65 21.52 -8.03
CA LEU A 643 12.17 20.42 -8.85
C LEU A 643 12.75 19.08 -8.38
N THR A 644 14.04 19.04 -8.02
CA THR A 644 14.69 17.84 -7.48
C THR A 644 14.04 17.44 -6.16
N ARG A 645 13.79 18.40 -5.27
CA ARG A 645 13.10 18.18 -4.00
C ARG A 645 11.69 17.61 -4.19
N ALA A 646 10.91 18.23 -5.07
CA ALA A 646 9.56 17.78 -5.40
C ALA A 646 9.57 16.35 -5.99
N ALA A 647 10.52 16.04 -6.86
CA ALA A 647 10.67 14.71 -7.48
C ALA A 647 11.02 13.63 -6.45
N MET A 648 11.93 13.94 -5.53
CA MET A 648 12.31 13.01 -4.45
C MET A 648 11.12 12.77 -3.51
N SER A 649 10.41 13.83 -3.11
CA SER A 649 9.21 13.73 -2.29
C SER A 649 8.10 12.93 -2.98
N ASP A 650 7.84 13.18 -4.26
CA ASP A 650 6.81 12.52 -5.06
C ASP A 650 7.06 11.00 -5.17
N LEU A 651 8.31 10.59 -5.42
CA LEU A 651 8.68 9.18 -5.53
C LEU A 651 8.57 8.44 -4.18
N LEU A 652 8.75 9.15 -3.08
CA LEU A 652 8.62 8.58 -1.71
C LEU A 652 7.17 8.56 -1.20
N GLY A 653 6.19 8.90 -2.03
CA GLY A 653 4.79 8.97 -1.63
C GLY A 653 4.44 10.22 -0.82
N GLY A 654 5.26 11.27 -0.94
CA GLY A 654 5.00 12.55 -0.30
C GLY A 654 3.70 13.19 -0.80
N VAL A 655 3.05 13.92 0.10
CA VAL A 655 1.72 14.48 -0.14
C VAL A 655 1.79 15.63 -1.14
N ASP A 656 0.87 15.58 -2.10
CA ASP A 656 0.60 16.64 -3.07
C ASP A 656 0.31 17.98 -2.36
N PRO A 657 0.67 19.12 -2.99
CA PRO A 657 0.57 19.25 -4.43
C PRO A 657 1.92 19.52 -5.18
N ARG A 658 2.45 18.52 -5.85
CA ARG A 658 3.65 18.68 -6.70
C ARG A 658 3.53 19.80 -7.72
N GLY A 659 2.36 19.94 -8.33
CA GLY A 659 2.09 20.98 -9.31
C GLY A 659 2.22 22.38 -8.74
N HIS A 660 1.85 22.58 -7.48
CA HIS A 660 2.04 23.84 -6.76
C HIS A 660 3.52 24.12 -6.52
N ALA A 661 4.30 23.14 -6.02
CA ALA A 661 5.73 23.32 -5.79
C ALA A 661 6.51 23.68 -7.06
N ILE A 662 6.17 23.03 -8.18
CA ILE A 662 6.76 23.32 -9.49
C ILE A 662 6.36 24.73 -9.96
N ALA A 663 5.09 25.12 -9.81
CA ALA A 663 4.61 26.44 -10.17
C ALA A 663 5.27 27.54 -9.32
N ASP A 664 5.37 27.37 -8.01
CA ASP A 664 6.01 28.34 -7.10
C ASP A 664 7.49 28.55 -7.42
N ALA A 665 8.22 27.47 -7.69
CA ALA A 665 9.61 27.56 -8.12
C ALA A 665 9.76 28.23 -9.49
N THR A 666 8.76 28.08 -10.38
CA THR A 666 8.72 28.72 -11.70
C THR A 666 8.35 30.20 -11.58
N ASP A 667 7.37 30.55 -10.70
CA ASP A 667 7.02 31.94 -10.36
C ASP A 667 8.24 32.69 -9.84
N ALA A 668 8.97 32.13 -8.88
CA ALA A 668 10.18 32.74 -8.34
C ALA A 668 11.25 32.94 -9.40
N ALA A 669 11.42 32.00 -10.32
CA ALA A 669 12.39 32.12 -11.41
C ALA A 669 11.98 33.17 -12.45
N LEU A 670 10.68 33.25 -12.80
CA LEU A 670 10.17 34.27 -13.73
C LEU A 670 10.26 35.68 -13.13
N LEU A 671 9.86 35.87 -11.87
CA LEU A 671 9.97 37.13 -11.15
C LEU A 671 11.44 37.57 -11.01
N GLY A 672 12.33 36.60 -10.73
CA GLY A 672 13.79 36.89 -10.69
C GLY A 672 14.35 37.31 -12.05
N ALA A 673 13.99 36.61 -13.10
CA ALA A 673 14.44 36.96 -14.46
C ALA A 673 13.85 38.31 -14.92
N LEU A 674 12.60 38.62 -14.50
CA LEU A 674 11.97 39.91 -14.77
C LEU A 674 12.70 41.05 -14.06
N ALA A 675 13.08 40.88 -12.80
CA ALA A 675 13.86 41.88 -12.07
C ALA A 675 15.23 42.15 -12.70
N ILE A 676 15.94 41.07 -13.15
CA ILE A 676 17.23 41.20 -13.85
C ILE A 676 17.06 41.98 -15.15
N ALA A 677 16.08 41.57 -16.00
CA ALA A 677 15.84 42.19 -17.27
C ALA A 677 15.37 43.66 -17.16
N GLY A 678 14.52 43.91 -16.13
CA GLY A 678 14.05 45.28 -15.81
C GLY A 678 15.21 46.20 -15.39
N ARG A 679 16.16 45.71 -14.58
CA ARG A 679 17.38 46.44 -14.17
C ARG A 679 18.24 46.80 -15.39
N GLU A 680 18.55 45.84 -16.25
CA GLU A 680 19.32 46.05 -17.47
C GLU A 680 18.67 47.11 -18.41
N GLU A 681 17.35 47.03 -18.54
CA GLU A 681 16.62 47.96 -19.42
C GLU A 681 16.50 49.35 -18.79
N ALA A 682 16.34 49.48 -17.47
CA ALA A 682 16.36 50.75 -16.76
C ALA A 682 17.74 51.44 -16.84
N GLU A 683 18.83 50.69 -16.76
CA GLU A 683 20.20 51.19 -16.98
C GLU A 683 20.38 51.71 -18.38
N ARG A 684 19.85 51.02 -19.40
CA ARG A 684 19.91 51.42 -20.82
C ARG A 684 19.19 52.75 -21.08
N TRP A 685 18.04 52.96 -20.46
CA TRP A 685 17.24 54.20 -20.63
C TRP A 685 17.56 55.30 -19.62
N GLY A 686 18.38 54.99 -18.59
CA GLY A 686 18.65 55.89 -17.48
C GLY A 686 17.50 56.02 -16.47
N SER A 687 16.38 55.36 -16.72
CA SER A 687 15.22 55.23 -15.81
C SER A 687 14.30 54.10 -16.27
N GLU A 688 13.46 53.61 -15.39
CA GLU A 688 12.42 52.66 -15.71
C GLU A 688 11.37 53.30 -16.65
N ARG A 689 10.97 52.58 -17.71
CA ARG A 689 10.00 53.04 -18.74
C ARG A 689 8.72 52.22 -18.70
N ALA A 690 8.80 50.98 -18.31
CA ALA A 690 7.65 50.08 -18.25
C ALA A 690 7.71 49.23 -17.01
N HIS A 691 6.62 49.15 -16.28
CA HIS A 691 6.40 48.08 -15.30
C HIS A 691 5.75 46.90 -16.01
N VAL A 692 6.36 45.73 -15.95
CA VAL A 692 5.92 44.51 -16.67
C VAL A 692 5.51 43.45 -15.68
N THR A 693 4.38 42.79 -15.95
CA THR A 693 3.97 41.58 -15.24
C THR A 693 3.66 40.44 -16.18
N PHE A 694 3.70 39.19 -15.65
CA PHE A 694 3.26 37.99 -16.33
C PHE A 694 1.98 37.43 -15.73
N VAL A 695 1.08 37.02 -16.58
CA VAL A 695 -0.10 36.22 -16.21
C VAL A 695 0.13 34.80 -16.68
N ALA A 696 0.26 33.87 -15.73
CA ALA A 696 0.38 32.43 -15.96
C ALA A 696 -0.93 31.89 -16.55
N MET A 697 -0.83 31.05 -17.57
CA MET A 697 -1.94 30.49 -18.32
C MET A 697 -1.93 28.96 -18.27
N GLY A 698 -2.98 28.34 -18.78
CA GLY A 698 -3.07 26.91 -18.92
C GLY A 698 -2.81 26.15 -17.62
N ARG A 699 -2.05 25.09 -17.67
CA ARG A 699 -1.73 24.28 -16.46
C ARG A 699 -0.83 25.02 -15.49
N TYR A 700 0.01 25.90 -15.98
CA TYR A 700 0.84 26.75 -15.14
C TYR A 700 -0.02 27.79 -14.37
N GLY A 701 -1.01 28.38 -15.02
CA GLY A 701 -1.99 29.26 -14.36
C GLY A 701 -2.74 28.54 -13.24
N GLY A 702 -3.18 27.30 -13.48
CA GLY A 702 -3.86 26.45 -12.49
C GLY A 702 -2.95 25.89 -11.38
N ARG A 703 -1.64 26.14 -11.42
CA ARG A 703 -0.62 25.53 -10.54
C ARG A 703 -0.64 23.98 -10.62
N GLU A 704 -0.91 23.44 -11.80
CA GLU A 704 -1.06 22.02 -12.10
C GLU A 704 0.06 21.56 -13.05
N CYS A 705 1.27 22.05 -12.80
CA CYS A 705 2.46 21.76 -13.60
C CYS A 705 2.95 20.31 -13.42
N SER A 706 3.59 19.80 -14.48
CA SER A 706 4.45 18.63 -14.42
C SER A 706 5.92 19.06 -14.57
N TYR A 707 6.87 18.14 -14.31
CA TYR A 707 8.32 18.40 -14.39
C TYR A 707 8.77 18.94 -15.75
N ALA A 708 8.10 18.51 -16.82
CA ALA A 708 8.37 18.90 -18.20
C ALA A 708 7.40 19.97 -18.74
N SER A 709 6.71 20.73 -17.88
CA SER A 709 5.80 21.80 -18.30
C SER A 709 6.55 23.04 -18.74
N ASP A 710 6.10 23.63 -19.86
CA ASP A 710 6.46 24.97 -20.26
C ASP A 710 5.78 26.01 -19.34
N ALA A 711 6.29 27.22 -19.31
CA ALA A 711 5.67 28.34 -18.66
C ALA A 711 4.83 29.13 -19.68
N ASP A 712 3.55 28.78 -19.83
CA ASP A 712 2.59 29.51 -20.66
C ASP A 712 2.24 30.82 -19.97
N VAL A 713 2.56 31.97 -20.60
CA VAL A 713 2.31 33.28 -20.01
C VAL A 713 1.81 34.29 -21.02
N ILE A 714 1.06 35.30 -20.52
CA ILE A 714 0.75 36.55 -21.22
C ILE A 714 1.46 37.67 -20.48
N ALA A 715 2.19 38.53 -21.21
CA ALA A 715 2.85 39.70 -20.64
C ALA A 715 1.96 40.92 -20.74
N LEU A 716 1.83 41.63 -19.62
CA LEU A 716 1.17 42.97 -19.58
C LEU A 716 2.15 44.02 -19.08
N HIS A 717 1.94 45.28 -19.49
CA HIS A 717 2.77 46.37 -19.01
C HIS A 717 1.97 47.66 -18.78
N GLU A 718 2.57 48.55 -18.03
CA GLU A 718 2.11 49.95 -17.93
C GLU A 718 3.29 50.92 -18.03
N PRO A 719 3.07 52.11 -18.62
CA PRO A 719 4.05 53.17 -18.67
C PRO A 719 4.39 53.67 -17.26
N VAL A 720 5.66 53.90 -16.98
CA VAL A 720 6.13 54.45 -15.69
C VAL A 720 7.17 55.55 -15.96
N GLY A 721 7.48 56.36 -14.98
CA GLY A 721 8.53 57.38 -15.06
C GLY A 721 8.25 58.47 -16.12
N GLY A 722 6.97 58.69 -16.53
CA GLY A 722 6.63 59.65 -17.57
C GLY A 722 6.91 59.19 -19.00
N ALA A 723 7.11 57.90 -19.22
CA ALA A 723 7.33 57.31 -20.55
C ALA A 723 6.04 57.40 -21.40
N SER A 724 6.20 57.60 -22.69
CA SER A 724 5.12 57.45 -23.68
C SER A 724 4.74 55.95 -23.84
N ASP A 725 3.53 55.67 -24.30
CA ASP A 725 3.06 54.33 -24.60
C ASP A 725 4.02 53.58 -25.56
N SER A 726 4.60 54.25 -26.53
CA SER A 726 5.53 53.64 -27.47
C SER A 726 6.88 53.29 -26.83
N GLU A 727 7.40 54.14 -25.94
CA GLU A 727 8.63 53.85 -25.19
C GLU A 727 8.42 52.69 -24.19
N ALA A 728 7.28 52.72 -23.50
CA ALA A 728 6.91 51.65 -22.58
C ALA A 728 6.74 50.28 -23.30
N ALA A 729 6.04 50.27 -24.44
CA ALA A 729 5.89 49.06 -25.27
C ALA A 729 7.21 48.54 -25.82
N ALA A 730 8.14 49.41 -26.23
CA ALA A 730 9.46 49.03 -26.69
C ALA A 730 10.31 48.42 -25.55
N SER A 731 10.28 49.09 -24.38
CA SER A 731 10.96 48.63 -23.18
C SER A 731 10.39 47.30 -22.68
N ALA A 732 9.08 47.16 -22.58
CA ALA A 732 8.40 45.90 -22.18
C ALA A 732 8.75 44.74 -23.13
N THR A 733 8.77 45.02 -24.45
CA THR A 733 9.17 43.99 -25.44
C THR A 733 10.64 43.55 -25.24
N ALA A 734 11.54 44.49 -24.96
CA ALA A 734 12.94 44.18 -24.69
C ALA A 734 13.08 43.32 -23.41
N ILE A 735 12.38 43.68 -22.32
CA ILE A 735 12.35 42.96 -21.04
C ILE A 735 11.86 41.52 -21.26
N VAL A 736 10.69 41.34 -21.91
CA VAL A 736 10.12 40.00 -22.16
C VAL A 736 11.07 39.12 -23.00
N ASN A 737 11.66 39.66 -24.05
CA ASN A 737 12.65 38.92 -24.85
C ASN A 737 13.91 38.56 -24.04
N ARG A 738 14.34 39.44 -23.15
CA ARG A 738 15.47 39.20 -22.27
C ARG A 738 15.19 38.09 -21.26
N VAL A 739 13.99 38.11 -20.63
CA VAL A 739 13.53 37.02 -19.74
C VAL A 739 13.58 35.68 -20.45
N LYS A 740 13.01 35.58 -21.67
CA LYS A 740 13.05 34.35 -22.47
C LYS A 740 14.49 33.88 -22.69
N LYS A 741 15.41 34.77 -23.00
CA LYS A 741 16.83 34.42 -23.21
C LYS A 741 17.51 33.99 -21.92
N LEU A 742 17.28 34.66 -20.80
CA LEU A 742 17.88 34.36 -19.50
C LEU A 742 17.44 32.99 -18.97
N LEU A 743 16.16 32.65 -19.14
CA LEU A 743 15.61 31.39 -18.63
C LEU A 743 15.79 30.21 -19.60
N GLY A 744 15.76 30.46 -20.92
CA GLY A 744 15.90 29.44 -21.95
C GLY A 744 17.34 29.04 -22.26
N SER A 745 18.36 29.66 -21.67
CA SER A 745 19.77 29.39 -21.97
C SER A 745 20.18 27.95 -21.61
N ALA A 746 20.83 27.27 -22.55
CA ALA A 746 21.42 25.96 -22.33
C ALA A 746 22.61 26.06 -21.37
N THR A 747 22.49 25.53 -20.18
CA THR A 747 23.55 25.45 -19.17
C THR A 747 23.46 24.11 -18.46
N SER A 748 24.26 23.88 -17.43
CA SER A 748 24.14 22.72 -16.53
C SER A 748 22.80 22.67 -15.76
N GLN A 749 22.05 23.79 -15.72
CA GLN A 749 20.74 23.88 -15.07
C GLN A 749 19.61 23.70 -16.09
N LEU A 750 18.46 23.19 -15.64
CA LEU A 750 17.28 23.03 -16.48
C LEU A 750 16.76 24.37 -16.95
N GLY A 751 16.69 24.58 -18.27
CA GLY A 751 16.06 25.74 -18.86
C GLY A 751 14.54 25.77 -18.66
N ILE A 752 13.97 26.97 -18.80
CA ILE A 752 12.52 27.18 -18.80
C ILE A 752 12.11 27.69 -20.15
N VAL A 753 11.21 26.99 -20.82
CA VAL A 753 10.57 27.48 -22.03
C VAL A 753 9.45 28.44 -21.61
N VAL A 754 9.64 29.71 -21.89
CA VAL A 754 8.60 30.76 -21.66
C VAL A 754 7.80 30.91 -22.96
N ASP A 755 6.58 30.39 -22.94
CA ASP A 755 5.66 30.37 -24.07
C ASP A 755 4.65 31.50 -23.97
N LEU A 756 4.61 32.36 -25.01
CA LEU A 756 3.66 33.48 -25.13
C LEU A 756 2.64 33.27 -26.26
N ASP A 757 2.49 32.07 -26.79
CA ASP A 757 1.63 31.80 -27.95
C ASP A 757 0.14 31.96 -27.66
N LEU A 758 -0.25 32.00 -26.37
CA LEU A 758 -1.62 32.28 -25.91
C LEU A 758 -1.96 33.78 -25.86
N ARG A 759 -1.01 34.67 -26.19
CA ARG A 759 -1.28 36.12 -26.23
C ARG A 759 -2.26 36.50 -27.37
N PRO A 760 -2.98 37.61 -27.26
CA PRO A 760 -3.85 38.10 -28.34
C PRO A 760 -3.15 38.09 -29.69
N GLU A 761 -3.84 37.57 -30.75
CA GLU A 761 -3.32 37.42 -32.13
C GLU A 761 -2.18 36.37 -32.22
N GLY A 762 -1.89 35.58 -31.13
CA GLY A 762 -0.87 34.56 -31.12
C GLY A 762 0.51 35.08 -31.49
N LYS A 763 1.24 34.35 -32.34
CA LYS A 763 2.59 34.72 -32.78
C LYS A 763 2.69 36.04 -33.53
N ASN A 764 1.58 36.53 -34.08
CA ASN A 764 1.55 37.78 -34.86
C ASN A 764 1.29 39.04 -33.97
N GLY A 765 0.81 38.83 -32.74
CA GLY A 765 0.51 39.93 -31.82
C GLY A 765 1.74 40.46 -31.10
N PRO A 766 1.67 41.67 -30.51
CA PRO A 766 2.76 42.26 -29.76
C PRO A 766 3.12 41.38 -28.54
N MET A 767 4.38 41.42 -28.09
CA MET A 767 4.88 40.61 -27.00
C MET A 767 4.27 40.98 -25.65
N SER A 768 3.85 42.20 -25.47
CA SER A 768 3.17 42.72 -24.29
C SER A 768 2.13 43.77 -24.68
N ARG A 769 1.04 43.89 -23.91
CA ARG A 769 -0.02 44.91 -24.07
C ARG A 769 -0.25 45.65 -22.77
N THR A 770 -0.78 46.85 -22.83
CA THR A 770 -1.36 47.52 -21.65
C THR A 770 -2.70 46.90 -21.30
N ILE A 771 -3.15 47.04 -20.02
CA ILE A 771 -4.49 46.58 -19.59
C ILE A 771 -5.57 47.12 -20.55
N ALA A 772 -5.58 48.43 -20.80
CA ALA A 772 -6.58 49.08 -21.67
C ALA A 772 -6.59 48.51 -23.10
N SER A 773 -5.39 48.26 -23.68
CA SER A 773 -5.29 47.65 -25.02
C SER A 773 -5.78 46.23 -25.04
N HIS A 774 -5.58 45.50 -23.93
CA HIS A 774 -6.06 44.10 -23.82
C HIS A 774 -7.58 44.06 -23.61
N GLU A 775 -8.14 44.98 -22.83
CA GLU A 775 -9.60 45.18 -22.66
C GLU A 775 -10.29 45.48 -23.99
N GLU A 776 -9.75 46.44 -24.76
CA GLU A 776 -10.29 46.75 -26.07
C GLU A 776 -10.25 45.53 -27.01
N TYR A 777 -9.16 44.78 -27.01
CA TYR A 777 -9.05 43.52 -27.75
C TYR A 777 -10.10 42.52 -27.30
N ALA A 778 -10.23 42.32 -25.98
CA ALA A 778 -11.17 41.38 -25.40
C ALA A 778 -12.64 41.66 -25.75
N GLN A 779 -13.00 42.97 -25.87
CA GLN A 779 -14.36 43.37 -26.20
C GLN A 779 -14.68 43.23 -27.69
N ARG A 780 -13.69 43.41 -28.59
CA ARG A 780 -13.94 43.53 -30.03
C ARG A 780 -13.51 42.30 -30.85
N TRP A 781 -12.45 41.61 -30.42
CA TRP A 781 -11.75 40.66 -31.26
C TRP A 781 -11.54 39.30 -30.64
N ALA A 782 -11.62 39.16 -29.30
CA ALA A 782 -11.33 37.92 -28.62
C ALA A 782 -12.31 36.83 -29.05
N SER A 783 -11.74 35.68 -29.44
CA SER A 783 -12.45 34.46 -29.79
C SER A 783 -12.95 33.75 -28.57
N THR A 784 -13.96 32.86 -28.70
CA THR A 784 -14.51 32.07 -27.60
C THR A 784 -13.43 31.21 -26.87
N TRP A 785 -12.44 30.68 -27.59
CA TRP A 785 -11.36 29.91 -27.01
C TRP A 785 -10.40 30.74 -26.15
N GLU A 786 -10.19 32.03 -26.46
CA GLU A 786 -9.38 32.93 -25.64
C GLU A 786 -10.06 33.22 -24.30
N ARG A 787 -11.40 33.36 -24.32
CA ARG A 787 -12.19 33.46 -23.10
C ARG A 787 -12.10 32.20 -22.27
N GLN A 788 -12.18 31.03 -22.89
CA GLN A 788 -12.01 29.76 -22.22
C GLN A 788 -10.59 29.63 -21.60
N ALA A 789 -9.56 30.04 -22.32
CA ALA A 789 -8.19 30.08 -21.81
C ALA A 789 -8.04 31.01 -20.59
N ALA A 790 -8.79 32.16 -20.58
CA ALA A 790 -8.78 33.13 -19.49
C ALA A 790 -9.27 32.54 -18.13
N VAL A 791 -10.07 31.46 -18.15
CA VAL A 791 -10.48 30.74 -16.93
C VAL A 791 -9.25 30.26 -16.13
N ARG A 792 -8.12 30.04 -16.82
CA ARG A 792 -6.87 29.52 -16.21
C ARG A 792 -5.85 30.62 -15.92
N ALA A 793 -6.22 31.92 -16.09
CA ALA A 793 -5.32 33.04 -15.89
C ALA A 793 -5.01 33.28 -14.41
N ARG A 794 -3.73 33.43 -14.07
CA ARG A 794 -3.24 33.75 -12.73
C ARG A 794 -2.04 34.71 -12.83
N PRO A 795 -2.15 35.97 -12.41
CA PRO A 795 -0.96 36.83 -12.26
C PRO A 795 0.06 36.19 -11.30
N ILE A 796 1.34 36.31 -11.63
CA ILE A 796 2.40 35.69 -10.83
C ILE A 796 2.95 36.60 -9.73
N GLY A 797 2.73 37.91 -9.84
CA GLY A 797 3.12 38.92 -8.86
C GLY A 797 1.99 39.35 -7.91
N SER A 798 2.24 40.42 -7.18
CA SER A 798 1.31 41.00 -6.21
C SER A 798 1.27 42.54 -6.27
N SER A 799 1.63 43.13 -7.42
CA SER A 799 1.54 44.57 -7.66
C SER A 799 0.11 45.01 -8.01
N ASP A 800 -0.13 46.30 -8.03
CA ASP A 800 -1.40 46.87 -8.50
C ASP A 800 -1.71 46.45 -9.95
N LEU A 801 -0.68 46.35 -10.80
CA LEU A 801 -0.83 45.86 -12.16
C LEU A 801 -1.30 44.37 -12.18
N ASP A 802 -0.82 43.53 -11.25
CA ASP A 802 -1.26 42.12 -11.10
C ASP A 802 -2.74 42.03 -10.67
N GLU A 803 -3.19 42.88 -9.77
CA GLU A 803 -4.58 42.92 -9.33
C GLU A 803 -5.51 43.39 -10.49
N ARG A 804 -5.12 44.39 -11.25
CA ARG A 804 -5.87 44.81 -12.43
C ARG A 804 -5.86 43.76 -13.55
N ALA A 805 -4.74 43.06 -13.73
CA ALA A 805 -4.65 41.91 -14.63
C ALA A 805 -5.64 40.81 -14.23
N ARG A 806 -5.73 40.46 -12.93
CA ARG A 806 -6.70 39.50 -12.41
C ARG A 806 -8.13 39.93 -12.77
N ALA A 807 -8.50 41.16 -12.47
CA ALA A 807 -9.84 41.69 -12.75
C ALA A 807 -10.17 41.65 -14.26
N LEU A 808 -9.19 41.94 -15.11
CA LEU A 808 -9.33 41.85 -16.57
C LEU A 808 -9.68 40.42 -17.01
N PHE A 809 -8.88 39.42 -16.64
CA PHE A 809 -9.10 38.05 -17.06
C PHE A 809 -10.37 37.43 -16.45
N GLU A 810 -10.73 37.77 -15.21
CA GLU A 810 -11.99 37.37 -14.61
C GLU A 810 -13.19 37.94 -15.38
N SER A 811 -13.11 39.21 -15.79
CA SER A 811 -14.16 39.86 -16.61
C SER A 811 -14.32 39.19 -17.97
N MET A 812 -13.22 38.71 -18.57
CA MET A 812 -13.24 37.99 -19.84
C MET A 812 -13.85 36.59 -19.67
N ALA A 813 -13.42 35.84 -18.64
CA ALA A 813 -13.81 34.46 -18.45
C ALA A 813 -15.29 34.32 -18.03
N TYR A 814 -15.75 35.17 -17.08
CA TYR A 814 -16.99 34.97 -16.34
C TYR A 814 -18.14 35.93 -16.73
N ARG A 815 -18.08 36.56 -17.91
CA ARG A 815 -19.26 37.22 -18.49
C ARG A 815 -20.27 36.16 -18.96
N GLU A 816 -21.50 36.61 -19.22
CA GLU A 816 -22.54 35.75 -19.77
C GLU A 816 -22.07 35.01 -21.03
N VAL A 817 -22.39 33.71 -21.08
CA VAL A 817 -22.02 32.82 -22.18
C VAL A 817 -23.25 32.53 -23.04
N SER A 818 -23.20 32.86 -24.33
CA SER A 818 -24.27 32.59 -25.28
C SER A 818 -24.24 31.12 -25.75
N GLU A 819 -25.40 30.62 -26.22
CA GLU A 819 -25.49 29.28 -26.80
C GLU A 819 -24.63 29.08 -28.07
N SER A 820 -24.33 30.22 -28.79
CA SER A 820 -23.39 30.15 -29.90
C SER A 820 -21.96 29.90 -29.43
N GLU A 821 -21.52 30.52 -28.32
CA GLU A 821 -20.20 30.27 -27.73
C GLU A 821 -20.04 28.87 -27.19
N VAL A 822 -21.11 28.32 -26.58
CA VAL A 822 -21.11 26.91 -26.16
C VAL A 822 -20.91 25.97 -27.37
N ARG A 823 -21.61 26.26 -28.48
CA ARG A 823 -21.42 25.52 -29.72
C ARG A 823 -20.02 25.64 -30.29
N ASP A 824 -19.42 26.83 -30.25
CA ASP A 824 -18.04 27.06 -30.69
C ASP A 824 -17.04 26.25 -29.86
N ILE A 825 -17.21 26.24 -28.54
CA ILE A 825 -16.37 25.43 -27.61
C ILE A 825 -16.49 23.96 -27.97
N ARG A 826 -17.70 23.44 -28.15
CA ARG A 826 -17.94 22.05 -28.53
C ARG A 826 -17.33 21.71 -29.90
N LEU A 827 -17.51 22.56 -30.91
CA LEU A 827 -16.91 22.39 -32.23
C LEU A 827 -15.38 22.37 -32.17
N LEU A 828 -14.80 23.28 -31.39
CA LEU A 828 -13.36 23.33 -31.20
C LEU A 828 -12.85 22.04 -30.51
N LYS A 829 -13.54 21.53 -29.48
CA LYS A 829 -13.20 20.27 -28.82
C LYS A 829 -13.25 19.09 -29.79
N ALA A 830 -14.32 18.99 -30.57
CA ALA A 830 -14.45 17.93 -31.58
C ALA A 830 -13.33 17.97 -32.63
N ARG A 831 -12.93 19.17 -33.05
CA ARG A 831 -11.81 19.36 -33.97
C ARG A 831 -10.48 18.96 -33.32
N MET A 832 -10.25 19.33 -32.06
CA MET A 832 -9.04 18.91 -31.31
C MET A 832 -8.92 17.40 -31.19
N GLU A 833 -10.01 16.69 -30.91
CA GLU A 833 -10.02 15.23 -30.79
C GLU A 833 -9.61 14.54 -32.11
N ASN A 834 -10.02 15.13 -33.25
CA ASN A 834 -9.72 14.57 -34.56
C ASN A 834 -8.34 14.95 -35.14
N GLU A 835 -7.85 16.17 -34.85
CA GLU A 835 -6.69 16.75 -35.52
C GLU A 835 -5.41 16.73 -34.68
N ARG A 836 -5.49 16.81 -33.33
CA ARG A 836 -4.31 16.96 -32.46
C ARG A 836 -3.77 15.66 -31.88
N LEU A 837 -4.48 14.55 -31.99
CA LEU A 837 -3.93 13.28 -31.53
C LEU A 837 -2.77 12.89 -32.45
N PRO A 838 -1.56 12.62 -31.90
CA PRO A 838 -0.39 12.30 -32.72
C PRO A 838 -0.62 11.03 -33.55
N ARG A 839 -0.22 11.05 -34.81
CA ARG A 839 -0.36 9.90 -35.71
C ARG A 839 0.36 8.68 -35.15
N GLY A 840 -0.32 7.53 -35.10
CA GLY A 840 0.21 6.27 -34.54
C GLY A 840 0.07 6.14 -33.01
N SER A 841 -0.49 7.14 -32.32
CA SER A 841 -0.83 6.99 -30.91
C SER A 841 -2.14 6.22 -30.77
N GLU A 842 -2.20 5.33 -29.78
CA GLU A 842 -3.44 4.69 -29.37
C GLU A 842 -4.25 5.67 -28.49
N PRO A 843 -5.48 6.04 -28.91
CA PRO A 843 -6.24 7.06 -28.20
C PRO A 843 -6.47 6.71 -26.71
N ALA A 844 -6.80 5.47 -26.40
CA ALA A 844 -7.10 5.02 -25.04
C ALA A 844 -5.89 5.11 -24.09
N ARG A 845 -4.67 5.08 -24.62
CA ARG A 845 -3.42 5.20 -23.84
C ARG A 845 -2.90 6.64 -23.76
N HIS A 846 -3.49 7.60 -24.48
CA HIS A 846 -3.02 8.97 -24.49
C HIS A 846 -3.69 9.78 -23.36
N VAL A 847 -3.01 9.92 -22.24
CA VAL A 847 -3.55 10.49 -20.99
C VAL A 847 -3.91 11.98 -21.04
N LYS A 848 -3.41 12.72 -22.03
CA LYS A 848 -3.69 14.16 -22.20
C LYS A 848 -4.86 14.42 -23.16
N LEU A 849 -4.77 13.88 -24.38
CA LEU A 849 -5.71 14.18 -25.48
C LEU A 849 -6.65 13.02 -25.80
N GLY A 850 -6.42 11.84 -25.24
CA GLY A 850 -7.27 10.66 -25.44
C GLY A 850 -8.62 10.80 -24.73
N PRO A 851 -9.60 9.94 -25.09
CA PRO A 851 -10.92 9.93 -24.45
C PRO A 851 -10.81 9.72 -22.93
N GLY A 852 -11.45 10.60 -22.15
CA GLY A 852 -11.39 10.60 -20.69
C GLY A 852 -10.06 11.08 -20.10
N GLY A 853 -9.15 11.59 -20.93
CA GLY A 853 -7.88 12.17 -20.48
C GLY A 853 -8.03 13.58 -19.93
N LEU A 854 -6.89 14.22 -19.64
CA LEU A 854 -6.84 15.54 -19.00
C LEU A 854 -7.69 16.59 -19.74
N SER A 855 -7.65 16.60 -21.08
CA SER A 855 -8.39 17.59 -21.85
C SER A 855 -9.91 17.43 -21.73
N ASP A 856 -10.41 16.21 -21.53
CA ASP A 856 -11.84 15.96 -21.33
C ASP A 856 -12.30 16.53 -19.99
N VAL A 857 -11.53 16.29 -18.94
CA VAL A 857 -11.80 16.83 -17.60
C VAL A 857 -11.71 18.36 -17.60
N GLU A 858 -10.63 18.92 -18.16
CA GLU A 858 -10.42 20.39 -18.25
C GLU A 858 -11.58 21.08 -18.99
N TRP A 859 -11.95 20.60 -20.16
CA TRP A 859 -12.99 21.25 -20.97
C TRP A 859 -14.36 21.12 -20.34
N THR A 860 -14.66 19.99 -19.68
CA THR A 860 -15.93 19.80 -18.96
C THR A 860 -16.07 20.85 -17.85
N ILE A 861 -15.04 20.99 -17.01
CA ILE A 861 -15.13 21.91 -15.87
C ILE A 861 -15.03 23.37 -16.30
N GLN A 862 -14.22 23.71 -17.31
CA GLN A 862 -14.13 25.07 -17.85
C GLN A 862 -15.46 25.57 -18.44
N LEU A 863 -16.22 24.68 -19.10
CA LEU A 863 -17.55 25.03 -19.56
C LEU A 863 -18.51 25.32 -18.41
N ILE A 864 -18.47 24.54 -17.34
CA ILE A 864 -19.25 24.79 -16.11
C ILE A 864 -18.83 26.13 -15.48
N GLN A 865 -17.53 26.40 -15.39
CA GLN A 865 -16.99 27.66 -14.86
C GLN A 865 -17.46 28.87 -15.67
N MET A 866 -17.39 28.76 -16.99
CA MET A 866 -17.82 29.86 -17.86
C MET A 866 -19.34 30.13 -17.75
N ARG A 867 -20.16 29.07 -17.67
CA ARG A 867 -21.62 29.19 -17.55
C ARG A 867 -22.08 29.75 -16.18
N HIS A 868 -21.42 29.30 -15.10
CA HIS A 868 -21.91 29.54 -13.73
C HIS A 868 -21.00 30.40 -12.86
N GLY A 869 -19.78 30.71 -13.31
CA GLY A 869 -18.82 31.50 -12.54
C GLY A 869 -19.24 32.95 -12.26
N ARG A 870 -20.22 33.48 -13.00
CA ARG A 870 -20.83 34.76 -12.69
C ARG A 870 -21.64 34.74 -11.41
N GLU A 871 -22.36 33.63 -11.17
CA GLU A 871 -23.30 33.45 -10.07
C GLU A 871 -22.63 32.76 -8.86
N VAL A 872 -21.70 31.84 -9.12
CA VAL A 872 -20.98 31.06 -8.12
C VAL A 872 -19.54 31.55 -8.07
N GLU A 873 -19.24 32.46 -7.15
CA GLU A 873 -17.90 33.08 -7.02
C GLU A 873 -16.78 32.07 -6.82
N GLY A 874 -17.02 30.99 -6.07
CA GLY A 874 -16.04 29.92 -5.84
C GLY A 874 -15.55 29.22 -7.12
N LEU A 875 -16.30 29.28 -8.22
CA LEU A 875 -15.88 28.77 -9.54
C LEU A 875 -14.85 29.67 -10.25
N ARG A 876 -14.61 30.88 -9.76
CA ARG A 876 -13.59 31.79 -10.29
C ARG A 876 -12.21 31.40 -9.79
N THR A 877 -11.78 30.21 -10.15
CA THR A 877 -10.50 29.62 -9.77
C THR A 877 -9.80 29.03 -10.97
N PRO A 878 -8.50 29.27 -11.14
CA PRO A 878 -7.74 28.62 -12.22
C PRO A 878 -7.44 27.12 -11.97
N SER A 879 -7.70 26.60 -10.76
CA SER A 879 -7.48 25.20 -10.41
C SER A 879 -8.64 24.30 -10.85
N THR A 880 -8.33 23.28 -11.66
CA THR A 880 -9.29 22.29 -12.12
C THR A 880 -9.91 21.51 -10.97
N THR A 881 -9.08 21.03 -10.04
CA THR A 881 -9.54 20.22 -8.89
C THR A 881 -10.45 21.02 -7.96
N ARG A 882 -10.09 22.27 -7.67
CA ARG A 882 -10.92 23.18 -6.87
C ARG A 882 -12.24 23.50 -7.56
N ALA A 883 -12.21 23.77 -8.87
CA ALA A 883 -13.42 24.04 -9.64
C ALA A 883 -14.39 22.85 -9.64
N ILE A 884 -13.88 21.60 -9.76
CA ILE A 884 -14.69 20.38 -9.66
C ILE A 884 -15.34 20.30 -8.28
N ALA A 885 -14.59 20.53 -7.21
CA ALA A 885 -15.12 20.49 -5.84
C ALA A 885 -16.23 21.54 -5.63
N VAL A 886 -16.00 22.79 -6.07
CA VAL A 886 -17.01 23.86 -5.99
C VAL A 886 -18.23 23.54 -6.85
N ALA A 887 -18.07 23.00 -8.06
CA ALA A 887 -19.18 22.60 -8.92
C ALA A 887 -20.06 21.51 -8.28
N ARG A 888 -19.43 20.54 -7.59
CA ARG A 888 -20.14 19.54 -6.79
C ARG A 888 -20.92 20.17 -5.65
N ASP A 889 -20.27 21.02 -4.86
CA ASP A 889 -20.86 21.63 -3.67
C ASP A 889 -22.00 22.61 -4.03
N ALA A 890 -21.94 23.21 -5.22
CA ALA A 890 -23.00 24.03 -5.79
C ALA A 890 -24.13 23.23 -6.50
N GLY A 891 -24.04 21.92 -6.56
CA GLY A 891 -25.02 21.05 -7.21
C GLY A 891 -25.01 21.11 -8.76
N LEU A 892 -23.97 21.68 -9.36
CA LEU A 892 -23.79 21.78 -10.82
C LEU A 892 -23.19 20.51 -11.42
N LEU A 893 -22.59 19.67 -10.57
CA LEU A 893 -22.03 18.37 -10.92
C LEU A 893 -22.42 17.37 -9.84
N ALA A 894 -22.88 16.17 -10.23
CA ALA A 894 -23.23 15.13 -9.28
C ALA A 894 -22.00 14.67 -8.50
N GLY A 895 -22.16 14.32 -7.22
CA GLY A 895 -21.07 13.88 -6.36
C GLY A 895 -20.23 12.74 -6.96
N PRO A 896 -20.84 11.64 -7.43
CA PRO A 896 -20.11 10.56 -8.09
C PRO A 896 -19.37 10.99 -9.36
N ASP A 897 -19.94 11.89 -10.15
CA ASP A 897 -19.30 12.40 -11.37
C ASP A 897 -18.08 13.27 -11.05
N ALA A 898 -18.15 14.07 -9.97
CA ALA A 898 -17.02 14.84 -9.48
C ALA A 898 -15.86 13.94 -9.03
N GLU A 899 -16.14 12.87 -8.29
CA GLU A 899 -15.13 11.88 -7.86
C GLU A 899 -14.49 11.16 -9.05
N ILE A 900 -15.26 10.80 -10.06
CA ILE A 900 -14.77 10.18 -11.30
C ILE A 900 -13.80 11.14 -12.03
N LEU A 901 -14.18 12.41 -12.18
CA LEU A 901 -13.32 13.41 -12.85
C LEU A 901 -12.04 13.68 -12.06
N LEU A 902 -12.12 13.80 -10.73
CA LEU A 902 -10.95 13.98 -9.86
C LEU A 902 -10.00 12.77 -9.93
N ASN A 903 -10.52 11.56 -9.89
CA ASN A 903 -9.71 10.35 -9.99
C ASN A 903 -8.98 10.25 -11.35
N ALA A 904 -9.69 10.50 -12.45
CA ALA A 904 -9.10 10.48 -13.79
C ALA A 904 -8.05 11.58 -13.95
N TRP A 905 -8.31 12.77 -13.41
CA TRP A 905 -7.38 13.91 -13.40
C TRP A 905 -6.08 13.58 -12.62
N ASP A 906 -6.22 13.06 -11.41
CA ASP A 906 -5.08 12.70 -10.58
C ASP A 906 -4.23 11.62 -11.26
N LEU A 907 -4.84 10.52 -11.67
CA LEU A 907 -4.12 9.41 -12.28
C LEU A 907 -3.42 9.83 -13.59
N ALA A 908 -4.09 10.59 -14.46
CA ALA A 908 -3.48 11.12 -15.69
C ALA A 908 -2.30 12.06 -15.40
N THR A 909 -2.43 12.92 -14.38
CA THR A 909 -1.37 13.84 -13.97
C THR A 909 -0.17 13.08 -13.39
N ARG A 910 -0.43 12.06 -12.56
CA ARG A 910 0.61 11.19 -12.00
C ARG A 910 1.32 10.37 -13.07
N ILE A 911 0.61 9.83 -14.06
CA ILE A 911 1.22 9.13 -15.20
C ILE A 911 2.17 10.04 -15.98
N ARG A 912 1.77 11.28 -16.26
CA ARG A 912 2.64 12.26 -16.96
C ARG A 912 3.89 12.61 -16.17
N ALA A 913 3.74 12.89 -14.88
CA ALA A 913 4.86 13.15 -13.98
C ALA A 913 5.79 11.93 -13.88
N GLY A 914 5.22 10.75 -13.67
CA GLY A 914 5.94 9.49 -13.59
C GLY A 914 6.70 9.14 -14.86
N ASN A 915 6.15 9.40 -16.05
CA ASN A 915 6.86 9.22 -17.33
C ASN A 915 8.13 10.09 -17.42
N THR A 916 8.08 11.33 -16.93
CA THR A 916 9.26 12.19 -16.85
C THR A 916 10.28 11.61 -15.87
N LEU A 917 9.86 11.26 -14.67
CA LEU A 917 10.75 10.73 -13.64
C LEU A 917 11.39 9.40 -14.05
N ALA A 918 10.60 8.48 -14.62
CA ALA A 918 11.09 7.17 -15.06
C ALA A 918 12.16 7.30 -16.17
N THR A 919 11.89 8.13 -17.17
CA THR A 919 12.67 8.15 -18.40
C THR A 919 13.71 9.27 -18.50
N GLY A 920 13.61 10.31 -17.69
CA GLY A 920 14.40 11.54 -17.78
C GLY A 920 14.03 12.45 -18.97
N ARG A 921 12.99 12.10 -19.75
CA ARG A 921 12.56 12.92 -20.91
C ARG A 921 11.87 14.19 -20.45
N MET A 922 12.27 15.32 -21.02
CA MET A 922 11.69 16.64 -20.74
C MET A 922 10.81 17.14 -21.90
N SER A 923 10.61 16.38 -22.95
CA SER A 923 9.76 16.73 -24.09
C SER A 923 9.37 15.48 -24.91
N GLY A 924 8.39 15.64 -25.77
CA GLY A 924 7.95 14.62 -26.72
C GLY A 924 6.65 13.93 -26.35
N VAL A 925 6.02 13.31 -27.36
CA VAL A 925 4.69 12.68 -27.28
C VAL A 925 4.61 11.56 -26.23
N LYS A 926 5.71 10.86 -25.98
CA LYS A 926 5.77 9.74 -25.02
C LYS A 926 5.51 10.16 -23.58
N LEU A 927 5.62 11.45 -23.24
CA LEU A 927 5.26 11.94 -21.90
C LEU A 927 3.76 11.83 -21.61
N ASP A 928 2.96 11.94 -22.65
CA ASP A 928 1.50 11.98 -22.56
C ASP A 928 0.83 10.62 -22.87
N VAL A 929 1.62 9.54 -22.92
CA VAL A 929 1.13 8.20 -23.29
C VAL A 929 1.51 7.18 -22.22
N LEU A 930 0.57 6.34 -21.83
CA LEU A 930 0.87 5.17 -21.00
C LEU A 930 1.81 4.22 -21.77
N PRO A 931 3.03 3.93 -21.29
CA PRO A 931 4.02 3.15 -22.02
C PRO A 931 3.51 1.77 -22.43
N ARG A 932 3.97 1.25 -23.60
CA ARG A 932 3.80 -0.14 -24.02
C ARG A 932 5.02 -0.99 -23.69
N ASP A 933 6.16 -0.36 -23.64
CA ASP A 933 7.39 -1.03 -23.26
C ASP A 933 7.30 -1.47 -21.80
N SER A 934 7.57 -2.74 -21.54
CA SER A 934 7.38 -3.33 -20.21
C SER A 934 8.33 -2.74 -19.17
N ALA A 935 9.52 -2.30 -19.56
CA ALA A 935 10.49 -1.69 -18.66
C ALA A 935 10.07 -0.25 -18.29
N GLU A 936 9.67 0.56 -19.30
CA GLU A 936 9.15 1.91 -19.04
C GLU A 936 7.85 1.85 -18.21
N LEU A 937 6.95 0.87 -18.48
CA LEU A 937 5.70 0.69 -17.71
C LEU A 937 5.98 0.19 -16.28
N SER A 938 6.96 -0.70 -16.09
CA SER A 938 7.37 -1.18 -14.77
C SER A 938 7.94 -0.05 -13.91
N ALA A 939 8.79 0.81 -14.49
CA ALA A 939 9.33 1.98 -13.80
C ALA A 939 8.20 2.96 -13.41
N LEU A 940 7.26 3.19 -14.33
CA LEU A 940 6.08 4.02 -14.06
C LEU A 940 5.21 3.43 -12.95
N ALA A 941 4.92 2.12 -13.00
CA ALA A 941 4.13 1.42 -11.98
C ALA A 941 4.79 1.50 -10.60
N ALA A 942 6.11 1.32 -10.53
CA ALA A 942 6.88 1.46 -9.30
C ALA A 942 6.80 2.89 -8.72
N ILE A 943 6.96 3.92 -9.56
CA ILE A 943 6.84 5.34 -9.16
C ILE A 943 5.44 5.67 -8.66
N LEU A 944 4.40 5.09 -9.26
CA LEU A 944 3.00 5.36 -8.89
C LEU A 944 2.51 4.53 -7.69
N GLY A 945 3.35 3.67 -7.13
CA GLY A 945 3.02 2.87 -5.95
C GLY A 945 2.35 1.53 -6.24
N TYR A 946 2.24 1.11 -7.52
CA TYR A 946 1.72 -0.22 -7.90
C TYR A 946 2.76 -1.34 -7.72
N GLY A 947 4.01 -0.98 -7.41
CA GLY A 947 5.13 -1.89 -7.43
C GLY A 947 5.60 -2.24 -8.86
N SER A 948 6.79 -2.80 -8.97
CA SER A 948 7.37 -3.15 -10.28
C SER A 948 6.61 -4.26 -11.03
N GLY A 949 5.82 -5.07 -10.35
CA GLY A 949 4.96 -6.11 -10.92
C GLY A 949 3.53 -5.65 -11.25
N GLY A 950 3.12 -4.43 -10.86
CA GLY A 950 1.76 -3.94 -10.98
C GLY A 950 1.38 -3.33 -12.34
N LEU A 951 1.99 -3.79 -13.44
CA LEU A 951 1.80 -3.22 -14.78
C LEU A 951 0.34 -3.33 -15.25
N THR A 952 -0.25 -4.51 -15.12
CA THR A 952 -1.63 -4.78 -15.52
C THR A 952 -2.62 -3.96 -14.70
N ALA A 953 -2.40 -3.86 -13.38
CA ALA A 953 -3.26 -3.08 -12.49
C ALA A 953 -3.26 -1.58 -12.85
N LEU A 954 -2.07 -1.00 -13.11
CA LEU A 954 -1.97 0.39 -13.56
C LEU A 954 -2.69 0.63 -14.89
N GLU A 955 -2.52 -0.29 -15.85
CA GLU A 955 -3.18 -0.19 -17.15
C GLU A 955 -4.69 -0.29 -17.04
N GLU A 956 -5.21 -1.24 -16.28
CA GLU A 956 -6.64 -1.43 -16.04
C GLU A 956 -7.26 -0.24 -15.30
N ASP A 957 -6.58 0.28 -14.27
CA ASP A 957 -7.04 1.45 -13.52
C ASP A 957 -7.12 2.68 -14.41
N TRP A 958 -6.10 2.92 -15.24
CA TRP A 958 -6.15 4.02 -16.20
C TRP A 958 -7.29 3.87 -17.20
N LEU A 959 -7.41 2.72 -17.85
CA LEU A 959 -8.45 2.48 -18.85
C LEU A 959 -9.86 2.55 -18.25
N ARG A 960 -10.02 2.16 -16.99
CA ARG A 960 -11.29 2.27 -16.26
C ARG A 960 -11.60 3.74 -15.94
N ALA A 961 -10.66 4.47 -15.35
CA ALA A 961 -10.81 5.88 -15.00
C ALA A 961 -11.12 6.73 -16.24
N ALA A 962 -10.39 6.51 -17.33
CA ALA A 962 -10.61 7.23 -18.60
C ALA A 962 -12.01 6.98 -19.19
N ARG A 963 -12.46 5.70 -19.23
CA ARG A 963 -13.83 5.39 -19.70
C ARG A 963 -14.91 6.06 -18.85
N GLN A 964 -14.75 6.04 -17.54
CA GLN A 964 -15.70 6.69 -16.62
C GLN A 964 -15.73 8.20 -16.81
N ALA A 965 -14.56 8.85 -16.89
CA ALA A 965 -14.47 10.29 -17.12
C ALA A 965 -15.04 10.70 -18.48
N ARG A 966 -14.83 9.89 -19.53
CA ARG A 966 -15.44 10.11 -20.84
C ARG A 966 -16.96 10.08 -20.77
N ASN A 967 -17.55 9.10 -20.07
CA ASN A 967 -18.99 9.02 -19.87
C ASN A 967 -19.54 10.25 -19.12
N VAL A 968 -18.80 10.78 -18.13
CA VAL A 968 -19.19 12.04 -17.46
C VAL A 968 -19.16 13.21 -18.44
N MET A 969 -18.10 13.33 -19.25
CA MET A 969 -18.01 14.38 -20.27
C MET A 969 -19.16 14.30 -21.29
N GLU A 970 -19.53 13.10 -21.74
CA GLU A 970 -20.63 12.93 -22.68
C GLU A 970 -21.96 13.46 -22.13
N ARG A 971 -22.21 13.27 -20.86
CA ARG A 971 -23.39 13.83 -20.19
C ARG A 971 -23.27 15.33 -19.89
N ALA A 972 -22.17 15.75 -19.26
CA ALA A 972 -22.04 17.11 -18.73
C ALA A 972 -21.59 18.15 -19.77
N PHE A 973 -20.77 17.77 -20.75
CA PHE A 973 -20.24 18.68 -21.76
C PHE A 973 -20.99 18.59 -23.07
N TRP A 974 -21.29 17.37 -23.57
CA TRP A 974 -22.01 17.16 -24.83
C TRP A 974 -23.53 17.16 -24.66
N GLU A 975 -24.04 17.05 -23.42
CA GLU A 975 -25.48 16.94 -23.11
C GLU A 975 -26.15 15.76 -23.85
N GLN A 976 -25.43 14.65 -23.99
CA GLN A 976 -25.98 13.40 -24.51
C GLN A 976 -26.65 12.63 -23.36
N GLN A 977 -27.93 12.20 -23.57
CA GLN A 977 -28.68 11.42 -22.57
C GLN A 977 -28.21 9.96 -22.50
#